data_1f44a8de2eb8d1671b133e88f6465506
#
_entry.id   1f44a8de2eb8d1671b133e88f6465506
#
_cell.length_a   1.000
_cell.length_b   1.000
_cell.length_c   1.000
_cell.angle_alpha   90.00
_cell.angle_beta   90.00
_cell.angle_gamma   90.00
#
_symmetry.space_group_name_H-M   'P 1'
#
loop_
_entity.id
_entity.type
_entity.pdbx_description
1 polymer ?
#
loop_
_entity_poly.entity_id
_entity_poly.type
_entity_poly.pdbx_seq_one_letter_code
_entity_poly.pdbx_strand_id
1 'polypeptide(L)'
;MKYLIIGGVAGGATVAARLRRIDEKAEIILFERGKYVSYANCGLPYYIGDTINDRNKLFVQTVKGFTDRFRIDIRTEQEATRLLPESKQVEVKILGTGETYTETYDKLVLSPGAEPLRPRIEGIESKKIFTLRNVPDTDTIKNYVNTEKPRTAVVVGGGFIGLEMAENLHELGVHVTVVEMANQVMAPLDYSMAAIVHQQLIGKQVGLMLEDGVSRFEETSGGVTVHLKSGKQIPADMVLLSIGVRPETRLAKEAGLTIGALGGIAVNEYMQTSNPDIYALGDAVEVRHLVTGKPALIPLAGPANKQGRIVADNIVSGNKETYDGTMGTSIAKVFDLTVATAGANAKLLKREGIAYQSSYTHGASHAGYYPGAVPLSIKILFAPEDGRLLGAQVVGFGGVDKRIEMLAQVIQRKGTVYDLTELEHAYAPPYSAAKDPVNMAGFVAENLLTGKAKAIQWREIQNLSPDTVRIDVRTRDEYSLGTIPGFINIPVDELREHLAELPKDKLIVVTCAVGLRGYLAYRILTQNGFTNVRNLSGGYKTWSVATAKIKNEPACAPCSSEAVSDKASGKSSSCKSTPAATAIKVDACGLMCPGPIMQLKKNYENLREDESLEITATDQAFGKDVSSWCKITGAELVSLENKGGTIAATVRKKKAECKIATGGNSADNKTLIVFSDDLDKALASFVIANGAASTGKKVTMFFTFWGLNVIKKREKPAVSKDIFGKMFGWMLPANSEKLKLSKMNMGGAGSWMMRLIMKKKRIDSLESLMAQAVENGIEMIACTMSMDVMGVKKEELMDNVVLGGVATYLERAEDANVNLFI
;
A
#
# COMPACT_ATOMS: atom_id res chain seq x y z
N MET A 1 -36.47 31.65 15.23
CA MET A 1 -35.08 32.10 15.29
C MET A 1 -34.46 32.03 13.91
N LYS A 2 -33.54 32.94 13.64
CA LYS A 2 -32.82 33.01 12.36
C LYS A 2 -31.38 32.54 12.54
N TYR A 3 -31.04 31.50 11.83
CA TYR A 3 -29.72 30.87 11.88
C TYR A 3 -28.96 31.11 10.58
N LEU A 4 -27.75 31.65 10.69
CA LEU A 4 -26.85 31.80 9.57
C LEU A 4 -25.73 30.78 9.66
N ILE A 5 -25.39 30.16 8.54
CA ILE A 5 -24.31 29.18 8.45
C ILE A 5 -23.39 29.59 7.32
N ILE A 6 -22.08 29.71 7.58
CA ILE A 6 -21.06 30.03 6.61
C ILE A 6 -20.25 28.78 6.31
N GLY A 7 -20.33 28.29 5.08
CA GLY A 7 -19.72 27.06 4.59
C GLY A 7 -20.70 25.89 4.53
N GLY A 8 -20.88 25.33 3.34
CA GLY A 8 -21.94 24.37 3.00
C GLY A 8 -21.50 22.92 2.79
N VAL A 9 -20.30 22.52 3.25
CA VAL A 9 -19.82 21.15 3.02
C VAL A 9 -20.07 20.27 4.25
N ALA A 10 -19.12 19.55 4.81
CA ALA A 10 -19.35 18.53 5.84
C ALA A 10 -20.05 19.07 7.11
N GLY A 11 -19.39 19.98 7.80
CA GLY A 11 -19.86 20.50 9.09
C GLY A 11 -21.11 21.38 8.95
N GLY A 12 -21.08 22.40 8.09
CA GLY A 12 -22.19 23.34 7.93
C GLY A 12 -23.44 22.69 7.36
N ALA A 13 -23.32 21.79 6.37
CA ALA A 13 -24.43 21.00 5.85
C ALA A 13 -25.07 20.12 6.95
N THR A 14 -24.26 19.53 7.83
CA THR A 14 -24.73 18.75 8.97
C THR A 14 -25.51 19.62 9.97
N VAL A 15 -24.97 20.81 10.30
CA VAL A 15 -25.68 21.78 11.17
C VAL A 15 -27.01 22.15 10.57
N ALA A 16 -27.05 22.59 9.31
CA ALA A 16 -28.25 23.03 8.61
C ALA A 16 -29.35 21.96 8.62
N ALA A 17 -28.98 20.72 8.20
CA ALA A 17 -29.92 19.61 8.20
C ALA A 17 -30.39 19.20 9.61
N ARG A 18 -29.53 19.30 10.63
CA ARG A 18 -29.88 18.99 12.02
C ARG A 18 -30.77 20.05 12.61
N LEU A 19 -30.48 21.33 12.43
CA LEU A 19 -31.29 22.45 12.89
C LEU A 19 -32.73 22.30 12.39
N ARG A 20 -32.97 22.06 11.11
CA ARG A 20 -34.33 21.84 10.59
C ARG A 20 -35.06 20.69 11.25
N ARG A 21 -34.38 19.59 11.57
CA ARG A 21 -34.98 18.42 12.24
C ARG A 21 -35.37 18.67 13.68
N ILE A 22 -34.79 19.67 14.33
CA ILE A 22 -35.07 19.99 15.74
C ILE A 22 -35.84 21.30 15.90
N ASP A 23 -35.84 22.18 14.89
CA ASP A 23 -36.63 23.41 14.82
C ASP A 23 -37.25 23.60 13.42
N GLU A 24 -38.46 23.09 13.25
CA GLU A 24 -39.19 23.14 11.98
C GLU A 24 -39.53 24.56 11.52
N LYS A 25 -39.62 25.52 12.48
CA LYS A 25 -40.02 26.89 12.23
C LYS A 25 -38.86 27.86 12.06
N ALA A 26 -37.65 27.40 12.23
CA ALA A 26 -36.46 28.22 12.09
C ALA A 26 -36.28 28.78 10.66
N GLU A 27 -35.85 30.00 10.56
CA GLU A 27 -35.25 30.56 9.33
C GLU A 27 -33.78 30.13 9.28
N ILE A 28 -33.40 29.32 8.27
CA ILE A 28 -32.06 28.81 8.14
C ILE A 28 -31.50 29.25 6.80
N ILE A 29 -30.42 30.03 6.82
CA ILE A 29 -29.73 30.52 5.65
C ILE A 29 -28.31 29.94 5.67
N LEU A 30 -27.86 29.33 4.53
CA LEU A 30 -26.56 28.79 4.36
C LEU A 30 -25.84 29.49 3.20
N PHE A 31 -24.71 30.13 3.50
CA PHE A 31 -23.84 30.75 2.52
C PHE A 31 -22.72 29.82 2.11
N GLU A 32 -22.55 29.61 0.80
CA GLU A 32 -21.44 28.89 0.22
C GLU A 32 -20.84 29.71 -0.93
N ARG A 33 -19.53 30.01 -0.84
CA ARG A 33 -18.86 30.77 -1.89
C ARG A 33 -18.69 30.00 -3.19
N GLY A 34 -18.66 28.65 -3.13
CA GLY A 34 -18.66 27.78 -4.29
C GLY A 34 -20.04 27.51 -4.85
N LYS A 35 -20.10 26.81 -6.00
CA LYS A 35 -21.36 26.37 -6.65
C LYS A 35 -22.01 25.18 -5.95
N TYR A 36 -21.27 24.43 -5.15
CA TYR A 36 -21.69 23.11 -4.69
C TYR A 36 -21.67 23.05 -3.18
N VAL A 37 -22.69 22.42 -2.63
CA VAL A 37 -22.82 22.11 -1.20
C VAL A 37 -22.79 20.59 -1.01
N SER A 38 -22.47 20.12 0.20
CA SER A 38 -22.63 18.72 0.62
C SER A 38 -22.06 17.71 -0.38
N TYR A 39 -20.81 17.89 -0.77
CA TYR A 39 -20.08 16.96 -1.65
C TYR A 39 -19.02 16.16 -0.89
N ALA A 40 -18.64 15.01 -1.48
CA ALA A 40 -17.67 14.08 -0.93
C ALA A 40 -16.23 14.53 -1.21
N ASN A 41 -15.66 15.38 -0.35
CA ASN A 41 -14.26 15.83 -0.47
C ASN A 41 -13.27 14.68 -0.62
N CYS A 42 -13.44 13.61 0.17
CA CYS A 42 -12.57 12.44 0.10
C CYS A 42 -12.76 11.60 -1.18
N GLY A 43 -13.81 11.89 -1.99
CA GLY A 43 -14.04 11.24 -3.28
C GLY A 43 -13.31 11.91 -4.46
N LEU A 44 -12.81 13.13 -4.28
CA LEU A 44 -12.24 13.94 -5.35
C LEU A 44 -11.04 13.29 -6.04
N PRO A 45 -10.03 12.75 -5.32
CA PRO A 45 -8.91 12.03 -5.93
C PRO A 45 -9.38 10.82 -6.75
N TYR A 46 -10.34 10.06 -6.23
CA TYR A 46 -10.88 8.85 -6.87
C TYR A 46 -11.71 9.14 -8.12
N TYR A 47 -12.33 10.32 -8.21
CA TYR A 47 -12.95 10.78 -9.44
C TYR A 47 -11.92 11.21 -10.48
N ILE A 48 -10.83 11.85 -10.07
CA ILE A 48 -9.72 12.17 -10.97
C ILE A 48 -9.13 10.89 -11.58
N GLY A 49 -8.95 9.84 -10.77
CA GLY A 49 -8.40 8.54 -11.17
C GLY A 49 -9.39 7.56 -11.82
N ASP A 50 -10.60 7.97 -12.19
CA ASP A 50 -11.65 7.13 -12.81
C ASP A 50 -12.18 5.97 -11.94
N THR A 51 -11.76 5.84 -10.68
CA THR A 51 -12.35 4.90 -9.72
C THR A 51 -13.83 5.26 -9.46
N ILE A 52 -14.13 6.55 -9.31
CA ILE A 52 -15.47 7.10 -9.35
C ILE A 52 -15.66 7.69 -10.75
N ASN A 53 -16.40 7.01 -11.61
CA ASN A 53 -16.56 7.38 -13.03
C ASN A 53 -17.75 8.32 -13.30
N ASP A 54 -18.64 8.53 -12.35
CA ASP A 54 -19.78 9.45 -12.47
C ASP A 54 -19.60 10.62 -11.48
N ARG A 55 -19.39 11.82 -12.06
CA ARG A 55 -19.22 13.06 -11.31
C ARG A 55 -20.39 13.36 -10.35
N ASN A 56 -21.61 12.96 -10.70
CA ASN A 56 -22.79 13.21 -9.88
C ASN A 56 -22.77 12.42 -8.56
N LYS A 57 -22.03 11.32 -8.48
CA LYS A 57 -21.85 10.55 -7.25
C LYS A 57 -21.02 11.28 -6.19
N LEU A 58 -20.32 12.35 -6.57
CA LEU A 58 -19.61 13.22 -5.61
C LEU A 58 -20.61 14.04 -4.77
N PHE A 59 -21.80 14.28 -5.25
CA PHE A 59 -22.78 15.12 -4.55
C PHE A 59 -23.64 14.28 -3.61
N VAL A 60 -23.44 14.45 -2.31
CA VAL A 60 -24.27 13.80 -1.29
C VAL A 60 -25.67 14.42 -1.32
N GLN A 61 -25.75 15.74 -1.53
CA GLN A 61 -27.00 16.48 -1.76
C GLN A 61 -26.77 17.57 -2.81
N THR A 62 -27.77 17.81 -3.65
CA THR A 62 -27.81 18.97 -4.52
C THR A 62 -28.45 20.17 -3.79
N VAL A 63 -28.17 21.40 -4.23
CA VAL A 63 -28.80 22.61 -3.69
C VAL A 63 -30.32 22.45 -3.69
N LYS A 64 -30.91 22.10 -4.84
CA LYS A 64 -32.34 21.89 -4.99
C LYS A 64 -32.88 20.81 -4.03
N GLY A 65 -32.26 19.62 -3.99
CA GLY A 65 -32.69 18.52 -3.14
C GLY A 65 -32.57 18.86 -1.65
N PHE A 66 -31.59 19.66 -1.26
CA PHE A 66 -31.38 20.10 0.11
C PHE A 66 -32.42 21.16 0.51
N THR A 67 -32.66 22.15 -0.38
CA THR A 67 -33.70 23.18 -0.19
C THR A 67 -35.09 22.56 -0.13
N ASP A 68 -35.46 21.71 -1.05
CA ASP A 68 -36.79 21.08 -1.13
C ASP A 68 -37.09 20.22 0.11
N ARG A 69 -36.09 19.42 0.53
CA ARG A 69 -36.25 18.48 1.67
C ARG A 69 -36.21 19.15 3.03
N PHE A 70 -35.30 20.12 3.22
CA PHE A 70 -35.06 20.73 4.54
C PHE A 70 -35.51 22.18 4.63
N ARG A 71 -36.06 22.77 3.57
CA ARG A 71 -36.50 24.18 3.53
C ARG A 71 -35.43 25.13 4.07
N ILE A 72 -34.20 24.96 3.60
CA ILE A 72 -33.06 25.80 3.91
C ILE A 72 -32.84 26.75 2.75
N ASP A 73 -32.66 28.01 3.00
CA ASP A 73 -32.25 29.01 2.02
C ASP A 73 -30.73 28.85 1.77
N ILE A 74 -30.39 28.19 0.68
CA ILE A 74 -28.99 27.94 0.30
C ILE A 74 -28.59 28.94 -0.76
N ARG A 75 -27.62 29.77 -0.43
CA ARG A 75 -27.12 30.84 -1.28
C ARG A 75 -25.69 30.48 -1.69
N THR A 76 -25.54 29.85 -2.86
CA THR A 76 -24.25 29.52 -3.48
C THR A 76 -23.69 30.71 -4.26
N GLU A 77 -22.37 30.69 -4.53
CA GLU A 77 -21.64 31.81 -5.17
C GLU A 77 -21.83 33.15 -4.43
N GLN A 78 -22.01 33.06 -3.12
CA GLN A 78 -22.12 34.18 -2.20
C GLN A 78 -21.11 34.03 -1.05
N GLU A 79 -20.25 35.03 -0.92
CA GLU A 79 -19.16 35.02 0.04
C GLU A 79 -19.48 35.94 1.22
N ALA A 80 -19.45 35.42 2.43
CA ALA A 80 -19.42 36.24 3.63
C ALA A 80 -18.06 36.97 3.68
N THR A 81 -18.09 38.30 3.59
CA THR A 81 -16.88 39.15 3.51
C THR A 81 -16.49 39.73 4.85
N ARG A 82 -17.46 40.00 5.72
CA ARG A 82 -17.25 40.61 7.04
C ARG A 82 -18.32 40.18 8.03
N LEU A 83 -17.93 39.98 9.28
CA LEU A 83 -18.84 39.78 10.41
C LEU A 83 -18.94 41.08 11.22
N LEU A 84 -20.14 41.42 11.65
CA LEU A 84 -20.47 42.58 12.51
C LEU A 84 -21.17 42.05 13.79
N PRO A 85 -20.40 41.49 14.76
CA PRO A 85 -20.99 40.78 15.91
C PRO A 85 -21.93 41.67 16.79
N GLU A 86 -21.57 42.93 16.96
CA GLU A 86 -22.33 43.87 17.80
C GLU A 86 -23.74 44.13 17.26
N SER A 87 -23.91 44.19 15.94
CA SER A 87 -25.20 44.36 15.27
C SER A 87 -25.85 43.03 14.83
N LYS A 88 -25.17 41.89 15.10
CA LYS A 88 -25.59 40.55 14.65
C LYS A 88 -25.84 40.50 13.14
N GLN A 89 -24.89 40.96 12.36
CA GLN A 89 -24.98 41.04 10.90
C GLN A 89 -23.78 40.44 10.24
N VAL A 90 -23.97 39.96 9.00
CA VAL A 90 -22.94 39.48 8.09
C VAL A 90 -23.03 40.24 6.78
N GLU A 91 -21.92 40.85 6.34
CA GLU A 91 -21.83 41.41 4.98
C GLU A 91 -21.56 40.25 4.01
N VAL A 92 -22.33 40.19 2.94
CA VAL A 92 -22.31 39.14 1.93
C VAL A 92 -22.09 39.78 0.56
N LYS A 93 -21.16 39.20 -0.22
CA LYS A 93 -20.89 39.59 -1.61
C LYS A 93 -21.40 38.51 -2.55
N ILE A 94 -22.21 38.89 -3.53
CA ILE A 94 -22.64 38.06 -4.65
C ILE A 94 -21.49 38.02 -5.67
N LEU A 95 -20.85 36.85 -5.85
CA LEU A 95 -19.63 36.78 -6.67
C LEU A 95 -19.87 37.04 -8.15
N GLY A 96 -21.06 36.71 -8.66
CA GLY A 96 -21.39 36.91 -10.08
C GLY A 96 -21.64 38.37 -10.47
N THR A 97 -22.22 39.19 -9.58
CA THR A 97 -22.52 40.60 -9.82
C THR A 97 -21.55 41.58 -9.14
N GLY A 98 -20.86 41.10 -8.09
CA GLY A 98 -20.04 41.96 -7.22
C GLY A 98 -20.81 42.78 -6.20
N GLU A 99 -22.16 42.72 -6.21
CA GLU A 99 -23.03 43.39 -5.27
C GLU A 99 -22.85 42.90 -3.84
N THR A 100 -22.95 43.79 -2.87
CA THR A 100 -22.90 43.48 -1.44
C THR A 100 -24.19 43.83 -0.74
N TYR A 101 -24.56 42.98 0.22
CA TYR A 101 -25.73 43.24 1.11
C TYR A 101 -25.43 42.73 2.51
N THR A 102 -26.30 43.05 3.45
CA THR A 102 -26.14 42.64 4.85
C THR A 102 -27.26 41.71 5.23
N GLU A 103 -26.94 40.61 5.93
CA GLU A 103 -27.90 39.64 6.46
C GLU A 103 -27.81 39.58 7.98
N THR A 104 -28.98 39.53 8.66
CA THR A 104 -29.07 39.48 10.14
C THR A 104 -29.16 38.03 10.64
N TYR A 105 -28.76 37.79 11.90
CA TYR A 105 -28.87 36.49 12.54
C TYR A 105 -29.24 36.60 14.05
N ASP A 106 -29.89 35.57 14.58
CA ASP A 106 -29.94 35.31 16.02
C ASP A 106 -28.73 34.52 16.49
N LYS A 107 -28.33 33.50 15.74
CA LYS A 107 -27.13 32.69 15.95
C LYS A 107 -26.38 32.44 14.62
N LEU A 108 -25.08 32.48 14.70
CA LEU A 108 -24.15 32.30 13.56
C LEU A 108 -23.28 31.05 13.74
N VAL A 109 -23.09 30.29 12.67
CA VAL A 109 -22.21 29.14 12.63
C VAL A 109 -21.12 29.35 11.58
N LEU A 110 -19.88 29.25 12.01
CA LEU A 110 -18.69 29.33 11.15
C LEU A 110 -18.15 27.91 10.84
N SER A 111 -18.26 27.49 9.59
CA SER A 111 -17.72 26.22 9.09
C SER A 111 -16.97 26.45 7.76
N PRO A 112 -16.03 27.41 7.68
CA PRO A 112 -15.38 27.78 6.42
C PRO A 112 -14.34 26.75 5.96
N GLY A 113 -13.97 25.80 6.83
CA GLY A 113 -13.01 24.74 6.55
C GLY A 113 -11.55 25.22 6.60
N ALA A 114 -10.72 24.63 5.72
CA ALA A 114 -9.29 24.95 5.60
C ALA A 114 -8.92 25.19 4.14
N GLU A 115 -7.82 25.87 3.90
CA GLU A 115 -7.27 26.17 2.58
C GLU A 115 -5.94 25.46 2.35
N PRO A 116 -5.66 24.97 1.12
CA PRO A 116 -4.35 24.45 0.77
C PRO A 116 -3.27 25.49 1.00
N LEU A 117 -2.16 25.07 1.57
CA LEU A 117 -0.98 25.92 1.69
C LEU A 117 -0.38 26.19 0.32
N ARG A 118 -0.17 27.48 0.00
CA ARG A 118 0.48 27.92 -1.21
C ARG A 118 1.58 28.93 -0.83
N PRO A 119 2.80 28.45 -0.52
CA PRO A 119 3.90 29.28 -0.09
C PRO A 119 4.41 30.16 -1.24
N ARG A 120 5.15 31.21 -0.90
CA ARG A 120 5.80 32.07 -1.90
C ARG A 120 7.06 31.39 -2.42
N ILE A 121 6.88 30.55 -3.47
CA ILE A 121 7.94 29.88 -4.21
C ILE A 121 7.94 30.46 -5.62
N GLU A 122 9.10 30.78 -6.16
CA GLU A 122 9.26 31.28 -7.52
C GLU A 122 8.64 30.28 -8.52
N GLY A 123 7.85 30.78 -9.48
CA GLY A 123 7.19 29.98 -10.52
C GLY A 123 5.92 29.24 -10.08
N ILE A 124 5.46 29.37 -8.81
CA ILE A 124 4.28 28.65 -8.29
C ILE A 124 2.97 29.03 -9.00
N GLU A 125 2.93 30.14 -9.70
CA GLU A 125 1.73 30.64 -10.42
C GLU A 125 1.52 30.00 -11.80
N SER A 126 2.37 29.04 -12.19
CA SER A 126 2.19 28.31 -13.44
C SER A 126 0.83 27.58 -13.47
N LYS A 127 0.15 27.62 -14.61
CA LYS A 127 -1.14 26.94 -14.86
C LYS A 127 -1.03 25.41 -14.82
N LYS A 128 0.17 24.86 -14.79
CA LYS A 128 0.47 23.42 -14.70
C LYS A 128 0.68 22.97 -13.26
N ILE A 129 0.55 23.90 -12.29
CA ILE A 129 0.67 23.61 -10.84
C ILE A 129 -0.71 23.70 -10.20
N PHE A 130 -1.18 22.57 -9.70
CA PHE A 130 -2.52 22.39 -9.17
C PHE A 130 -2.52 22.22 -7.66
N THR A 131 -3.62 22.60 -7.02
CA THR A 131 -4.00 22.21 -5.68
C THR A 131 -5.34 21.52 -5.73
N LEU A 132 -5.65 20.63 -4.81
CA LEU A 132 -6.93 19.93 -4.74
C LEU A 132 -7.65 20.27 -3.43
N ARG A 133 -8.80 20.94 -3.53
CA ARG A 133 -9.65 21.29 -2.39
C ARG A 133 -11.13 21.03 -2.63
N ASN A 134 -11.62 21.33 -3.83
CA ASN A 134 -13.04 21.41 -4.13
C ASN A 134 -13.37 20.81 -5.50
N VAL A 135 -14.65 20.82 -5.87
CA VAL A 135 -15.12 20.26 -7.15
C VAL A 135 -14.55 21.01 -8.36
N PRO A 136 -14.50 22.36 -8.40
CA PRO A 136 -13.83 23.07 -9.50
C PRO A 136 -12.36 22.72 -9.70
N ASP A 137 -11.58 22.56 -8.62
CA ASP A 137 -10.19 22.10 -8.71
C ASP A 137 -10.12 20.71 -9.34
N THR A 138 -11.02 19.82 -8.90
CA THR A 138 -11.12 18.45 -9.41
C THR A 138 -11.46 18.43 -10.89
N ASP A 139 -12.45 19.22 -11.32
CA ASP A 139 -12.82 19.35 -12.73
C ASP A 139 -11.65 19.88 -13.58
N THR A 140 -10.90 20.86 -13.04
CA THR A 140 -9.72 21.43 -13.70
C THR A 140 -8.62 20.38 -13.88
N ILE A 141 -8.28 19.64 -12.80
CA ILE A 141 -7.25 18.59 -12.86
C ILE A 141 -7.69 17.46 -13.78
N LYS A 142 -8.94 16.98 -13.64
CA LYS A 142 -9.49 15.92 -14.48
C LYS A 142 -9.48 16.28 -15.95
N ASN A 143 -9.92 17.51 -16.28
CA ASN A 143 -9.89 18.01 -17.64
C ASN A 143 -8.44 18.07 -18.18
N TYR A 144 -7.50 18.60 -17.39
CA TYR A 144 -6.08 18.65 -17.78
C TYR A 144 -5.54 17.25 -18.08
N VAL A 145 -5.79 16.29 -17.20
CA VAL A 145 -5.35 14.89 -17.40
C VAL A 145 -5.95 14.29 -18.69
N ASN A 146 -7.22 14.57 -18.98
CA ASN A 146 -7.91 14.01 -20.14
C ASN A 146 -7.48 14.67 -21.48
N THR A 147 -7.20 15.98 -21.46
CA THR A 147 -6.86 16.75 -22.69
C THR A 147 -5.37 16.73 -22.98
N GLU A 148 -4.54 17.02 -21.97
CA GLU A 148 -3.10 17.14 -22.13
C GLU A 148 -2.37 15.79 -22.03
N LYS A 149 -3.03 14.78 -21.45
CA LYS A 149 -2.50 13.40 -21.26
C LYS A 149 -1.08 13.41 -20.72
N PRO A 150 -0.86 14.00 -19.52
CA PRO A 150 0.47 14.11 -18.93
C PRO A 150 1.07 12.72 -18.75
N ARG A 151 2.35 12.56 -19.10
CA ARG A 151 3.12 11.33 -18.89
C ARG A 151 3.82 11.32 -17.55
N THR A 152 4.13 12.50 -17.02
CA THR A 152 4.88 12.67 -15.77
C THR A 152 4.19 13.67 -14.85
N ALA A 153 4.20 13.38 -13.55
CA ALA A 153 3.69 14.27 -12.53
C ALA A 153 4.62 14.31 -11.30
N VAL A 154 4.76 15.51 -10.72
CA VAL A 154 5.39 15.65 -9.41
C VAL A 154 4.31 15.99 -8.39
N VAL A 155 4.19 15.18 -7.35
CA VAL A 155 3.34 15.44 -6.18
C VAL A 155 4.23 15.96 -5.06
N VAL A 156 4.04 17.21 -4.69
CA VAL A 156 4.79 17.87 -3.61
C VAL A 156 3.99 17.74 -2.32
N GLY A 157 4.52 16.92 -1.39
CA GLY A 157 3.91 16.57 -0.11
C GLY A 157 3.39 15.13 -0.07
N GLY A 158 3.93 14.35 0.87
CA GLY A 158 3.63 12.94 1.11
C GLY A 158 2.54 12.70 2.16
N GLY A 159 1.57 13.63 2.32
CA GLY A 159 0.39 13.47 3.17
C GLY A 159 -0.72 12.63 2.54
N PHE A 160 -1.90 12.57 3.18
CA PHE A 160 -3.06 11.82 2.69
C PHE A 160 -3.43 12.19 1.25
N ILE A 161 -3.73 13.46 0.99
CA ILE A 161 -4.13 13.95 -0.34
C ILE A 161 -3.05 13.67 -1.39
N GLY A 162 -1.78 13.88 -1.02
CA GLY A 162 -0.65 13.67 -1.93
C GLY A 162 -0.53 12.21 -2.36
N LEU A 163 -0.63 11.26 -1.42
CA LEU A 163 -0.52 9.84 -1.73
C LEU A 163 -1.74 9.30 -2.47
N GLU A 164 -2.96 9.74 -2.11
CA GLU A 164 -4.18 9.40 -2.87
C GLU A 164 -4.10 9.91 -4.31
N MET A 165 -3.61 11.14 -4.53
CA MET A 165 -3.41 11.67 -5.87
C MET A 165 -2.27 10.96 -6.62
N ALA A 166 -1.18 10.61 -5.93
CA ALA A 166 -0.09 9.84 -6.53
C ALA A 166 -0.57 8.47 -7.03
N GLU A 167 -1.38 7.77 -6.23
CA GLU A 167 -2.02 6.52 -6.63
C GLU A 167 -2.94 6.71 -7.84
N ASN A 168 -3.88 7.65 -7.76
CA ASN A 168 -4.89 7.83 -8.80
C ASN A 168 -4.29 8.31 -10.14
N LEU A 169 -3.26 9.15 -10.12
CA LEU A 169 -2.52 9.53 -11.34
C LEU A 169 -1.72 8.35 -11.89
N HIS A 170 -1.09 7.56 -11.02
CA HIS A 170 -0.34 6.37 -11.44
C HIS A 170 -1.26 5.32 -12.10
N GLU A 171 -2.45 5.09 -11.58
CA GLU A 171 -3.45 4.17 -12.16
C GLU A 171 -3.91 4.61 -13.57
N LEU A 172 -3.83 5.91 -13.86
CA LEU A 172 -4.05 6.48 -15.21
C LEU A 172 -2.82 6.37 -16.12
N GLY A 173 -1.74 5.71 -15.68
CA GLY A 173 -0.50 5.53 -16.45
C GLY A 173 0.48 6.71 -16.38
N VAL A 174 0.30 7.65 -15.46
CA VAL A 174 1.22 8.76 -15.24
C VAL A 174 2.39 8.32 -14.37
N HIS A 175 3.62 8.60 -14.77
CA HIS A 175 4.82 8.38 -13.94
C HIS A 175 4.91 9.44 -12.86
N VAL A 176 4.65 9.03 -11.62
CA VAL A 176 4.55 9.96 -10.49
C VAL A 176 5.82 9.96 -9.64
N THR A 177 6.30 11.15 -9.30
CA THR A 177 7.33 11.35 -8.28
C THR A 177 6.75 12.11 -7.09
N VAL A 178 6.86 11.56 -5.89
CA VAL A 178 6.50 12.22 -4.63
C VAL A 178 7.74 12.91 -4.06
N VAL A 179 7.63 14.21 -3.77
CA VAL A 179 8.67 15.02 -3.11
C VAL A 179 8.19 15.40 -1.72
N GLU A 180 8.92 15.00 -0.69
CA GLU A 180 8.59 15.28 0.71
C GLU A 180 9.80 15.89 1.45
N MET A 181 9.58 17.01 2.10
CA MET A 181 10.62 17.71 2.84
C MET A 181 11.05 16.97 4.12
N ALA A 182 10.14 16.22 4.70
CA ALA A 182 10.43 15.37 5.85
C ALA A 182 11.16 14.08 5.42
N ASN A 183 11.71 13.36 6.40
CA ASN A 183 12.34 12.06 6.17
C ASN A 183 11.33 10.92 5.94
N GLN A 184 10.04 11.21 5.87
CA GLN A 184 8.99 10.21 5.68
C GLN A 184 7.72 10.81 5.08
N VAL A 185 6.97 9.99 4.35
CA VAL A 185 5.57 10.25 4.02
C VAL A 185 4.67 9.92 5.22
N MET A 186 3.39 10.28 5.15
CA MET A 186 2.38 10.00 6.18
C MET A 186 2.84 10.46 7.57
N ALA A 187 2.98 11.75 7.77
CA ALA A 187 3.41 12.37 9.02
C ALA A 187 2.71 11.85 10.30
N PRO A 188 1.43 11.43 10.30
CA PRO A 188 0.80 10.82 11.47
C PRO A 188 1.40 9.47 11.90
N LEU A 189 2.09 8.75 11.03
CA LEU A 189 2.82 7.53 11.39
C LEU A 189 4.17 7.83 12.02
N ASP A 190 4.68 6.87 12.80
CA ASP A 190 6.10 6.84 13.13
C ASP A 190 6.93 6.27 11.97
N TYR A 191 8.19 6.65 11.88
CA TYR A 191 9.07 6.33 10.75
C TYR A 191 9.07 4.85 10.35
N SER A 192 9.15 3.94 11.32
CA SER A 192 9.17 2.49 11.07
C SER A 192 7.89 1.95 10.40
N MET A 193 6.76 2.61 10.65
CA MET A 193 5.48 2.26 10.00
C MET A 193 5.36 2.96 8.65
N ALA A 194 5.82 4.21 8.53
CA ALA A 194 5.91 4.93 7.28
C ALA A 194 6.88 4.26 6.28
N ALA A 195 7.94 3.63 6.78
CA ALA A 195 8.90 2.91 5.95
C ALA A 195 8.24 1.73 5.18
N ILE A 196 7.18 1.12 5.71
CA ILE A 196 6.39 0.11 4.97
C ILE A 196 5.71 0.77 3.76
N VAL A 197 5.20 2.00 3.93
CA VAL A 197 4.59 2.78 2.84
C VAL A 197 5.65 3.16 1.80
N HIS A 198 6.86 3.54 2.24
CA HIS A 198 7.97 3.81 1.31
C HIS A 198 8.26 2.61 0.41
N GLN A 199 8.33 1.40 0.98
CA GLN A 199 8.57 0.18 0.20
C GLN A 199 7.43 -0.10 -0.79
N GLN A 200 6.18 0.19 -0.41
CA GLN A 200 5.04 0.07 -1.31
C GLN A 200 5.14 1.02 -2.51
N LEU A 201 5.44 2.30 -2.24
CA LEU A 201 5.60 3.31 -3.30
C LEU A 201 6.73 2.92 -4.28
N ILE A 202 7.89 2.50 -3.75
CA ILE A 202 9.02 2.04 -4.56
C ILE A 202 8.65 0.80 -5.36
N GLY A 203 7.96 -0.17 -4.74
CA GLY A 203 7.49 -1.39 -5.41
C GLY A 203 6.49 -1.11 -6.54
N LYS A 204 5.74 -0.02 -6.46
CA LYS A 204 4.83 0.48 -7.51
C LYS A 204 5.54 1.43 -8.49
N GLN A 205 6.86 1.53 -8.44
CA GLN A 205 7.67 2.41 -9.31
C GLN A 205 7.34 3.90 -9.20
N VAL A 206 6.75 4.32 -8.09
CA VAL A 206 6.60 5.74 -7.76
C VAL A 206 7.94 6.29 -7.31
N GLY A 207 8.44 7.34 -7.95
CA GLY A 207 9.64 8.03 -7.51
C GLY A 207 9.43 8.63 -6.13
N LEU A 208 10.42 8.48 -5.23
CA LEU A 208 10.30 8.97 -3.86
C LEU A 208 11.54 9.79 -3.49
N MET A 209 11.31 11.09 -3.25
CA MET A 209 12.32 12.07 -2.85
C MET A 209 12.00 12.52 -1.43
N LEU A 210 12.76 12.05 -0.46
CA LEU A 210 12.61 12.41 0.96
C LEU A 210 13.75 13.34 1.40
N GLU A 211 13.52 14.08 2.49
CA GLU A 211 14.45 15.07 3.07
C GLU A 211 14.86 16.16 2.05
N ASP A 212 13.98 16.41 1.06
CA ASP A 212 14.25 17.37 0.01
C ASP A 212 12.99 18.20 -0.27
N GLY A 213 13.14 19.49 -0.34
CA GLY A 213 12.05 20.42 -0.56
C GLY A 213 12.19 21.14 -1.89
N VAL A 214 11.07 21.59 -2.42
CA VAL A 214 11.07 22.43 -3.62
C VAL A 214 11.65 23.82 -3.31
N SER A 215 12.54 24.28 -4.17
CA SER A 215 13.14 25.61 -4.11
C SER A 215 12.50 26.60 -5.08
N ARG A 216 12.21 26.18 -6.32
CA ARG A 216 11.51 26.97 -7.33
C ARG A 216 10.90 26.07 -8.39
N PHE A 217 9.99 26.63 -9.15
CA PHE A 217 9.41 26.03 -10.37
C PHE A 217 9.85 26.84 -11.58
N GLU A 218 10.15 26.16 -12.68
CA GLU A 218 10.53 26.79 -13.93
C GLU A 218 9.63 26.25 -15.04
N GLU A 219 8.76 27.12 -15.59
CA GLU A 219 7.89 26.74 -16.67
C GLU A 219 8.70 26.60 -17.97
N THR A 220 8.48 25.50 -18.67
CA THR A 220 9.13 25.19 -19.95
C THR A 220 8.08 25.01 -21.03
N SER A 221 8.49 24.99 -22.30
CA SER A 221 7.57 24.79 -23.44
C SER A 221 6.80 23.47 -23.34
N GLY A 222 7.36 22.43 -22.69
CA GLY A 222 6.75 21.10 -22.57
C GLY A 222 6.16 20.78 -21.19
N GLY A 223 6.45 21.57 -20.13
CA GLY A 223 6.05 21.20 -18.78
C GLY A 223 6.52 22.20 -17.72
N VAL A 224 6.86 21.68 -16.56
CA VAL A 224 7.44 22.41 -15.43
C VAL A 224 8.66 21.65 -14.93
N THR A 225 9.81 22.30 -14.80
CA THR A 225 10.95 21.75 -14.09
C THR A 225 10.85 22.12 -12.60
N VAL A 226 10.77 21.11 -11.75
CA VAL A 226 10.74 21.27 -10.31
C VAL A 226 12.19 21.24 -9.80
N HIS A 227 12.67 22.35 -9.25
CA HIS A 227 14.00 22.48 -8.66
C HIS A 227 13.94 22.18 -7.15
N LEU A 228 14.75 21.24 -6.68
CA LEU A 228 14.84 20.86 -5.30
C LEU A 228 15.96 21.61 -4.57
N LYS A 229 15.89 21.67 -3.23
CA LYS A 229 16.92 22.30 -2.38
C LYS A 229 18.28 21.59 -2.49
N SER A 230 18.29 20.29 -2.79
CA SER A 230 19.52 19.52 -3.04
C SER A 230 20.22 19.88 -4.36
N GLY A 231 19.61 20.71 -5.21
CA GLY A 231 20.06 21.02 -6.56
C GLY A 231 19.57 20.07 -7.64
N LYS A 232 18.85 19.00 -7.29
CA LYS A 232 18.21 18.11 -8.27
C LYS A 232 17.08 18.83 -8.99
N GLN A 233 16.86 18.43 -10.24
CA GLN A 233 15.81 18.95 -11.11
C GLN A 233 14.93 17.82 -11.61
N ILE A 234 13.62 17.98 -11.55
CA ILE A 234 12.65 16.96 -11.98
C ILE A 234 11.73 17.59 -13.02
N PRO A 235 11.86 17.23 -14.30
CA PRO A 235 10.92 17.66 -15.33
C PRO A 235 9.58 16.93 -15.14
N ALA A 236 8.48 17.65 -15.28
CA ALA A 236 7.12 17.11 -15.14
C ALA A 236 6.15 17.83 -16.08
N ASP A 237 5.15 17.12 -16.59
CA ASP A 237 4.07 17.70 -17.38
C ASP A 237 3.08 18.44 -16.49
N MET A 238 2.94 18.01 -15.23
CA MET A 238 2.12 18.65 -14.20
C MET A 238 2.70 18.53 -12.81
N VAL A 239 2.30 19.44 -11.93
CA VAL A 239 2.67 19.43 -10.51
C VAL A 239 1.42 19.52 -9.65
N LEU A 240 1.32 18.69 -8.61
CA LEU A 240 0.30 18.81 -7.58
C LEU A 240 0.93 19.25 -6.27
N LEU A 241 0.46 20.37 -5.71
CA LEU A 241 0.86 20.86 -4.37
C LEU A 241 -0.07 20.28 -3.32
N SER A 242 0.47 19.46 -2.42
CA SER A 242 -0.25 18.81 -1.31
C SER A 242 0.53 18.93 -0.01
N ILE A 243 1.09 20.10 0.26
CA ILE A 243 2.01 20.40 1.38
C ILE A 243 1.29 20.74 2.69
N GLY A 244 0.00 20.46 2.77
CA GLY A 244 -0.84 20.71 3.93
C GLY A 244 -1.91 21.77 3.72
N VAL A 245 -2.67 22.01 4.77
CA VAL A 245 -3.78 22.98 4.80
C VAL A 245 -3.64 23.91 5.99
N ARG A 246 -4.25 25.08 5.93
CA ARG A 246 -4.40 26.02 7.07
C ARG A 246 -5.87 26.28 7.34
N PRO A 247 -6.27 26.46 8.60
CA PRO A 247 -7.61 26.88 8.95
C PRO A 247 -8.00 28.20 8.28
N GLU A 248 -9.22 28.29 7.74
CA GLU A 248 -9.77 29.54 7.22
C GLU A 248 -10.35 30.36 8.39
N THR A 249 -9.58 31.33 8.87
CA THR A 249 -9.92 32.08 10.09
C THR A 249 -10.04 33.60 9.88
N ARG A 250 -9.95 34.07 8.64
CA ARG A 250 -9.98 35.49 8.29
C ARG A 250 -11.19 36.18 8.87
N LEU A 251 -12.40 35.68 8.61
CA LEU A 251 -13.65 36.27 9.11
C LEU A 251 -13.68 36.36 10.64
N ALA A 252 -13.29 35.30 11.32
CA ALA A 252 -13.26 35.25 12.79
C ALA A 252 -12.27 36.24 13.37
N LYS A 253 -11.06 36.32 12.80
CA LYS A 253 -9.99 37.23 13.23
C LYS A 253 -10.37 38.68 13.03
N GLU A 254 -10.91 39.05 11.88
CA GLU A 254 -11.33 40.42 11.57
C GLU A 254 -12.52 40.88 12.44
N ALA A 255 -13.36 39.90 12.86
CA ALA A 255 -14.47 40.15 13.81
C ALA A 255 -14.06 40.18 15.29
N GLY A 256 -12.75 40.06 15.59
CA GLY A 256 -12.24 40.10 16.98
C GLY A 256 -12.50 38.81 17.77
N LEU A 257 -12.88 37.70 17.11
CA LEU A 257 -13.02 36.42 17.80
C LEU A 257 -11.62 35.85 18.15
N THR A 258 -11.55 35.15 19.27
CA THR A 258 -10.29 34.53 19.72
C THR A 258 -9.79 33.47 18.75
N ILE A 259 -8.56 33.64 18.30
CA ILE A 259 -7.80 32.66 17.53
C ILE A 259 -6.85 31.95 18.48
N GLY A 260 -6.84 30.63 18.42
CA GLY A 260 -5.97 29.79 19.25
C GLY A 260 -4.50 29.81 18.83
N ALA A 261 -3.67 29.17 19.64
CA ALA A 261 -2.20 29.19 19.47
C ALA A 261 -1.72 28.48 18.17
N LEU A 262 -2.50 27.58 17.61
CA LEU A 262 -2.19 26.85 16.37
C LEU A 262 -2.80 27.54 15.13
N GLY A 263 -3.50 28.66 15.31
CA GLY A 263 -4.09 29.46 14.25
C GLY A 263 -5.54 29.10 13.88
N GLY A 264 -6.17 28.17 14.57
CA GLY A 264 -7.60 27.85 14.43
C GLY A 264 -8.48 28.75 15.27
N ILE A 265 -9.80 28.79 15.01
CA ILE A 265 -10.76 29.48 15.83
C ILE A 265 -10.84 28.77 17.19
N ALA A 266 -10.64 29.50 18.29
CA ALA A 266 -10.78 28.96 19.64
C ALA A 266 -12.25 28.76 19.98
N VAL A 267 -12.59 27.56 20.46
CA VAL A 267 -13.94 27.20 20.89
C VAL A 267 -13.90 26.52 22.26
N ASN A 268 -15.01 26.67 23.00
CA ASN A 268 -15.21 25.93 24.25
C ASN A 268 -15.73 24.50 23.97
N GLU A 269 -16.03 23.76 25.04
CA GLU A 269 -16.59 22.41 24.96
C GLU A 269 -17.95 22.31 24.26
N TYR A 270 -18.67 23.40 24.14
CA TYR A 270 -19.94 23.50 23.43
C TYR A 270 -19.79 23.92 21.96
N MET A 271 -18.55 24.03 21.47
CA MET A 271 -18.17 24.56 20.16
C MET A 271 -18.53 26.04 19.97
N GLN A 272 -18.72 26.80 21.04
CA GLN A 272 -19.00 28.22 21.05
C GLN A 272 -17.69 29.01 21.04
N THR A 273 -17.63 30.07 20.26
CA THR A 273 -16.47 30.99 20.18
C THR A 273 -16.41 31.94 21.41
N SER A 274 -15.51 32.93 21.38
CA SER A 274 -15.48 34.00 22.38
C SER A 274 -16.74 34.89 22.38
N ASN A 275 -17.59 34.82 21.33
CA ASN A 275 -18.90 35.46 21.27
C ASN A 275 -20.00 34.40 21.50
N PRO A 276 -20.93 34.61 22.44
CA PRO A 276 -21.97 33.62 22.81
C PRO A 276 -23.02 33.35 21.73
N ASP A 277 -23.07 34.18 20.69
CA ASP A 277 -24.01 34.00 19.58
C ASP A 277 -23.34 33.36 18.34
N ILE A 278 -22.03 33.09 18.43
CA ILE A 278 -21.25 32.56 17.32
C ILE A 278 -20.61 31.23 17.71
N TYR A 279 -20.89 30.20 16.93
CA TYR A 279 -20.32 28.87 17.04
C TYR A 279 -19.36 28.63 15.87
N ALA A 280 -18.36 27.76 16.05
CA ALA A 280 -17.46 27.39 14.98
C ALA A 280 -17.13 25.90 15.03
N LEU A 281 -16.88 25.28 13.87
CA LEU A 281 -16.63 23.84 13.76
C LEU A 281 -15.85 23.46 12.49
N GLY A 282 -15.46 22.20 12.42
CA GLY A 282 -14.75 21.59 11.28
C GLY A 282 -13.26 21.95 11.28
N ASP A 283 -12.68 22.02 10.07
CA ASP A 283 -11.23 22.18 9.90
C ASP A 283 -10.72 23.57 10.32
N ALA A 284 -11.62 24.52 10.59
CA ALA A 284 -11.29 25.88 10.98
C ALA A 284 -11.01 26.05 12.49
N VAL A 285 -11.32 25.05 13.34
CA VAL A 285 -11.28 25.21 14.80
C VAL A 285 -10.11 24.48 15.44
N GLU A 286 -9.61 25.03 16.57
CA GLU A 286 -8.78 24.29 17.50
C GLU A 286 -9.64 23.50 18.47
N VAL A 287 -9.31 22.22 18.63
CA VAL A 287 -10.00 21.30 19.52
C VAL A 287 -9.00 20.62 20.46
N ARG A 288 -9.50 20.05 21.56
CA ARG A 288 -8.68 19.28 22.49
C ARG A 288 -8.27 17.95 21.87
N HIS A 289 -6.97 17.61 21.89
CA HIS A 289 -6.51 16.27 21.58
C HIS A 289 -6.74 15.35 22.77
N LEU A 290 -7.51 14.26 22.60
CA LEU A 290 -7.97 13.41 23.71
C LEU A 290 -6.83 12.78 24.53
N VAL A 291 -5.70 12.44 23.88
CA VAL A 291 -4.58 11.77 24.56
C VAL A 291 -3.69 12.76 25.28
N THR A 292 -3.32 13.87 24.62
CA THR A 292 -2.37 14.85 25.18
C THR A 292 -3.04 15.92 26.05
N GLY A 293 -4.35 16.11 25.88
CA GLY A 293 -5.11 17.20 26.52
C GLY A 293 -4.80 18.60 25.96
N LYS A 294 -3.92 18.72 24.98
CA LYS A 294 -3.47 19.97 24.38
C LYS A 294 -4.34 20.38 23.19
N PRO A 295 -4.36 21.66 22.79
CA PRO A 295 -4.96 22.10 21.55
C PRO A 295 -4.38 21.37 20.33
N ALA A 296 -5.23 21.08 19.34
CA ALA A 296 -4.85 20.43 18.10
C ALA A 296 -5.73 20.91 16.93
N LEU A 297 -5.15 20.90 15.74
CA LEU A 297 -5.86 21.04 14.47
C LEU A 297 -5.97 19.66 13.84
N ILE A 298 -7.18 19.15 13.67
CA ILE A 298 -7.44 17.80 13.16
C ILE A 298 -8.52 17.89 12.07
N PRO A 299 -8.12 18.21 10.83
CA PRO A 299 -9.04 18.41 9.70
C PRO A 299 -9.56 17.07 9.19
N LEU A 300 -10.61 16.54 9.80
CA LEU A 300 -11.23 15.28 9.45
C LEU A 300 -12.77 15.40 9.42
N ALA A 301 -13.41 14.76 8.45
CA ALA A 301 -14.85 14.81 8.24
C ALA A 301 -15.66 14.20 9.40
N GLY A 302 -15.16 13.12 10.02
CA GLY A 302 -15.82 12.49 11.18
C GLY A 302 -16.00 13.46 12.36
N PRO A 303 -14.93 14.07 12.87
CA PRO A 303 -15.02 15.16 13.86
C PRO A 303 -15.93 16.30 13.44
N ALA A 304 -15.81 16.82 12.22
CA ALA A 304 -16.65 17.92 11.72
C ALA A 304 -18.15 17.60 11.77
N ASN A 305 -18.55 16.38 11.36
CA ASN A 305 -19.94 15.94 11.41
C ASN A 305 -20.46 15.78 12.86
N LYS A 306 -19.65 15.24 13.77
CA LYS A 306 -19.98 15.13 15.19
C LYS A 306 -20.16 16.51 15.82
N GLN A 307 -19.21 17.43 15.56
CA GLN A 307 -19.28 18.83 16.02
C GLN A 307 -20.52 19.52 15.47
N GLY A 308 -20.85 19.33 14.17
CA GLY A 308 -22.04 19.92 13.56
C GLY A 308 -23.35 19.48 14.23
N ARG A 309 -23.43 18.23 14.66
CA ARG A 309 -24.57 17.74 15.43
C ARG A 309 -24.66 18.41 16.79
N ILE A 310 -23.55 18.50 17.53
CA ILE A 310 -23.46 19.14 18.86
C ILE A 310 -23.82 20.63 18.77
N VAL A 311 -23.28 21.35 17.78
CA VAL A 311 -23.57 22.77 17.55
C VAL A 311 -25.06 23.00 17.32
N ALA A 312 -25.73 22.23 16.48
CA ALA A 312 -27.14 22.35 16.20
C ALA A 312 -28.00 22.12 17.46
N ASP A 313 -27.68 21.08 18.23
CA ASP A 313 -28.37 20.76 19.46
C ASP A 313 -28.20 21.87 20.52
N ASN A 314 -26.95 22.40 20.66
CA ASN A 314 -26.65 23.49 21.61
C ASN A 314 -27.28 24.81 21.24
N ILE A 315 -27.36 25.15 19.97
CA ILE A 315 -28.03 26.38 19.50
C ILE A 315 -29.52 26.42 19.89
N VAL A 316 -30.21 25.29 19.81
CA VAL A 316 -31.64 25.18 20.07
C VAL A 316 -31.95 24.93 21.54
N SER A 317 -31.17 24.09 22.21
CA SER A 317 -31.47 23.62 23.57
C SER A 317 -30.69 24.33 24.68
N GLY A 318 -29.84 25.30 24.33
CA GLY A 318 -28.80 25.84 25.21
C GLY A 318 -27.63 24.86 25.33
N ASN A 319 -26.49 25.36 25.73
CA ASN A 319 -25.22 24.59 25.79
C ASN A 319 -25.30 23.41 26.79
N LYS A 320 -25.68 22.24 26.31
CA LYS A 320 -25.87 21.00 27.08
C LYS A 320 -24.97 19.87 26.60
N GLU A 321 -24.73 19.79 25.27
CA GLU A 321 -23.94 18.76 24.65
C GLU A 321 -22.49 19.18 24.56
N THR A 322 -21.57 18.36 25.05
CA THR A 322 -20.13 18.65 25.03
C THR A 322 -19.39 17.89 23.92
N TYR A 323 -18.39 18.56 23.37
CA TYR A 323 -17.39 17.96 22.50
C TYR A 323 -16.08 17.75 23.27
N ASP A 324 -15.81 16.53 23.68
CA ASP A 324 -14.64 16.20 24.50
C ASP A 324 -13.31 16.32 23.77
N GLY A 325 -13.35 16.49 22.46
CA GLY A 325 -12.19 16.55 21.59
C GLY A 325 -12.08 15.35 20.63
N THR A 326 -10.91 15.18 20.02
CA THR A 326 -10.63 14.11 19.08
C THR A 326 -9.22 13.56 19.24
N MET A 327 -8.99 12.36 18.77
CA MET A 327 -7.69 11.68 18.77
C MET A 327 -7.09 11.53 17.36
N GLY A 328 -7.74 12.03 16.32
CA GLY A 328 -7.24 12.01 14.95
C GLY A 328 -7.22 10.62 14.33
N THR A 329 -8.23 9.79 14.59
CA THR A 329 -8.35 8.48 13.93
C THR A 329 -8.51 8.68 12.43
N SER A 330 -7.61 8.10 11.66
CA SER A 330 -7.56 8.27 10.20
C SER A 330 -7.10 6.98 9.51
N ILE A 331 -7.54 6.83 8.27
CA ILE A 331 -7.21 5.69 7.40
C ILE A 331 -7.05 6.18 5.96
N ALA A 332 -6.12 5.59 5.23
CA ALA A 332 -5.91 5.83 3.81
C ALA A 332 -5.54 4.54 3.08
N LYS A 333 -5.88 4.49 1.81
CA LYS A 333 -5.40 3.51 0.86
C LYS A 333 -4.16 4.07 0.16
N VAL A 334 -3.12 3.26 0.03
CA VAL A 334 -1.92 3.56 -0.75
C VAL A 334 -1.66 2.36 -1.66
N PHE A 335 -2.22 2.36 -2.84
CA PHE A 335 -2.32 1.22 -3.74
C PHE A 335 -3.01 0.02 -3.05
N ASP A 336 -2.34 -1.13 -2.93
CA ASP A 336 -2.89 -2.30 -2.25
C ASP A 336 -2.73 -2.25 -0.72
N LEU A 337 -1.98 -1.27 -0.23
CA LEU A 337 -1.68 -1.11 1.19
C LEU A 337 -2.71 -0.21 1.86
N THR A 338 -3.19 -0.60 3.02
CA THR A 338 -4.02 0.24 3.89
C THR A 338 -3.20 0.73 5.07
N VAL A 339 -3.33 2.01 5.39
CA VAL A 339 -2.56 2.71 6.43
C VAL A 339 -3.52 3.40 7.37
N ALA A 340 -3.44 3.13 8.68
CA ALA A 340 -4.32 3.72 9.66
C ALA A 340 -3.60 4.11 10.96
N THR A 341 -4.10 5.14 11.64
CA THR A 341 -3.59 5.63 12.91
C THR A 341 -4.69 6.16 13.81
N ALA A 342 -4.50 6.05 15.12
CA ALA A 342 -5.36 6.63 16.14
C ALA A 342 -4.53 7.07 17.34
N GLY A 343 -4.89 8.19 17.95
CA GLY A 343 -4.20 8.74 19.13
C GLY A 343 -2.88 9.43 18.79
N ALA A 344 -1.94 9.39 19.71
CA ALA A 344 -0.67 10.08 19.62
C ALA A 344 0.44 9.17 19.02
N ASN A 345 1.21 9.67 18.08
CA ASN A 345 2.45 9.02 17.65
C ASN A 345 3.63 9.36 18.58
N ALA A 346 4.75 8.66 18.44
CA ALA A 346 5.94 8.87 19.27
C ALA A 346 6.50 10.28 19.17
N LYS A 347 6.41 10.92 18.00
CA LYS A 347 6.87 12.30 17.78
C LYS A 347 6.05 13.29 18.61
N LEU A 348 4.74 13.12 18.62
CA LEU A 348 3.83 13.96 19.41
C LEU A 348 4.05 13.76 20.91
N LEU A 349 4.10 12.50 21.38
CA LEU A 349 4.35 12.20 22.79
C LEU A 349 5.69 12.77 23.27
N LYS A 350 6.75 12.62 22.47
CA LYS A 350 8.06 13.20 22.79
C LYS A 350 8.03 14.73 22.86
N ARG A 351 7.35 15.39 21.92
CA ARG A 351 7.21 16.86 21.90
C ARG A 351 6.47 17.36 23.14
N GLU A 352 5.43 16.65 23.56
CA GLU A 352 4.62 17.00 24.73
C GLU A 352 5.20 16.52 26.07
N GLY A 353 6.37 15.87 26.07
CA GLY A 353 7.03 15.35 27.27
C GLY A 353 6.29 14.20 27.95
N ILE A 354 5.44 13.47 27.24
CA ILE A 354 4.67 12.34 27.75
C ILE A 354 5.52 11.07 27.65
N ALA A 355 5.77 10.41 28.78
CA ALA A 355 6.49 9.14 28.82
C ALA A 355 5.69 8.04 28.12
N TYR A 356 6.36 7.22 27.35
CA TYR A 356 5.73 6.09 26.65
C TYR A 356 6.69 4.92 26.44
N GLN A 357 6.12 3.73 26.33
CA GLN A 357 6.73 2.55 25.73
C GLN A 357 6.04 2.26 24.39
N SER A 358 6.71 1.47 23.53
CA SER A 358 6.11 1.03 22.28
C SER A 358 6.46 -0.42 21.96
N SER A 359 5.54 -1.09 21.29
CA SER A 359 5.76 -2.45 20.79
C SER A 359 5.28 -2.60 19.35
N TYR A 360 5.85 -3.57 18.65
CA TYR A 360 5.45 -3.95 17.30
C TYR A 360 4.93 -5.39 17.32
N THR A 361 3.82 -5.61 16.63
CA THR A 361 3.23 -6.91 16.41
C THR A 361 3.00 -7.10 14.92
N HIS A 362 3.55 -8.17 14.36
CA HIS A 362 3.33 -8.55 12.98
C HIS A 362 2.47 -9.82 12.94
N GLY A 363 1.41 -9.78 12.16
CA GLY A 363 0.48 -10.88 12.00
C GLY A 363 -0.07 -10.93 10.58
N ALA A 364 -1.22 -11.58 10.43
CA ALA A 364 -1.95 -11.67 9.18
C ALA A 364 -3.38 -11.14 9.36
N SER A 365 -4.03 -10.81 8.24
CA SER A 365 -5.41 -10.32 8.19
C SER A 365 -6.40 -11.31 8.84
N HIS A 366 -6.14 -12.62 8.69
CA HIS A 366 -6.91 -13.72 9.26
C HIS A 366 -6.02 -14.96 9.46
N ALA A 367 -6.60 -16.09 9.83
CA ALA A 367 -5.87 -17.34 10.10
C ALA A 367 -5.03 -17.78 8.91
N GLY A 368 -3.70 -17.96 9.11
CA GLY A 368 -2.75 -18.22 8.04
C GLY A 368 -2.94 -19.54 7.30
N TYR A 369 -3.69 -20.50 7.89
CA TYR A 369 -4.06 -21.76 7.22
C TYR A 369 -5.27 -21.60 6.28
N TYR A 370 -5.98 -20.46 6.33
CA TYR A 370 -7.06 -20.14 5.41
C TYR A 370 -6.52 -19.31 4.24
N PRO A 371 -6.91 -19.62 2.99
CA PRO A 371 -6.37 -18.94 1.82
C PRO A 371 -6.62 -17.45 1.82
N GLY A 372 -5.67 -16.68 1.28
CA GLY A 372 -5.79 -15.23 1.12
C GLY A 372 -5.36 -14.41 2.36
N ALA A 373 -4.74 -15.03 3.34
CA ALA A 373 -4.17 -14.30 4.48
C ALA A 373 -3.02 -13.39 4.02
N VAL A 374 -3.13 -12.09 4.31
CA VAL A 374 -2.16 -11.07 3.93
C VAL A 374 -1.50 -10.41 5.14
N PRO A 375 -0.27 -9.91 5.01
CA PRO A 375 0.48 -9.33 6.12
C PRO A 375 -0.18 -8.08 6.73
N LEU A 376 -0.06 -7.96 8.05
CA LEU A 376 -0.50 -6.83 8.85
C LEU A 376 0.54 -6.52 9.92
N SER A 377 0.81 -5.25 10.15
CA SER A 377 1.73 -4.73 11.17
C SER A 377 1.00 -3.75 12.08
N ILE A 378 1.11 -3.94 13.37
CA ILE A 378 0.55 -3.06 14.41
C ILE A 378 1.71 -2.49 15.23
N LYS A 379 1.69 -1.19 15.46
CA LYS A 379 2.49 -0.52 16.47
C LYS A 379 1.57 0.12 17.48
N ILE A 380 1.76 -0.14 18.77
CA ILE A 380 1.07 0.55 19.87
C ILE A 380 2.05 1.33 20.72
N LEU A 381 1.55 2.44 21.28
CA LEU A 381 2.26 3.28 22.25
C LEU A 381 1.42 3.36 23.51
N PHE A 382 2.03 3.15 24.66
CA PHE A 382 1.33 3.07 25.96
C PHE A 382 2.17 3.68 27.08
N ALA A 383 1.51 4.14 28.12
CA ALA A 383 2.15 4.72 29.29
C ALA A 383 2.87 3.62 30.10
N PRO A 384 4.11 3.88 30.58
CA PRO A 384 4.88 2.88 31.30
C PRO A 384 4.36 2.62 32.73
N GLU A 385 3.61 3.58 33.33
CA GLU A 385 3.16 3.47 34.70
C GLU A 385 1.90 2.60 34.86
N ASP A 386 0.92 2.80 33.99
CA ASP A 386 -0.42 2.19 34.12
C ASP A 386 -0.83 1.36 32.89
N GLY A 387 -0.03 1.36 31.81
CA GLY A 387 -0.33 0.67 30.58
C GLY A 387 -1.41 1.36 29.72
N ARG A 388 -1.82 2.58 30.04
CA ARG A 388 -2.83 3.30 29.30
C ARG A 388 -2.43 3.46 27.84
N LEU A 389 -3.30 3.09 26.92
CA LEU A 389 -3.06 3.15 25.49
C LEU A 389 -3.07 4.61 25.00
N LEU A 390 -1.94 5.08 24.45
CA LEU A 390 -1.74 6.46 24.01
C LEU A 390 -1.87 6.62 22.50
N GLY A 391 -1.55 5.57 21.74
CA GLY A 391 -1.62 5.63 20.29
C GLY A 391 -1.45 4.28 19.64
N ALA A 392 -1.96 4.19 18.41
CA ALA A 392 -1.88 2.98 17.61
C ALA A 392 -1.72 3.31 16.13
N GLN A 393 -0.99 2.46 15.42
CA GLN A 393 -0.73 2.54 13.99
C GLN A 393 -0.86 1.13 13.43
N VAL A 394 -1.61 0.98 12.34
CA VAL A 394 -1.83 -0.29 11.67
C VAL A 394 -1.56 -0.11 10.18
N VAL A 395 -0.70 -0.97 9.63
CA VAL A 395 -0.35 -0.95 8.20
C VAL A 395 -0.39 -2.38 7.67
N GLY A 396 -1.10 -2.61 6.57
CA GLY A 396 -1.25 -3.95 6.00
C GLY A 396 -2.08 -3.99 4.74
N PHE A 397 -2.20 -5.16 4.15
CA PHE A 397 -2.94 -5.38 2.91
C PHE A 397 -4.41 -5.78 3.13
N GLY A 398 -4.82 -6.03 4.38
CA GLY A 398 -6.21 -6.37 4.71
C GLY A 398 -6.49 -6.36 6.20
N GLY A 399 -7.73 -6.04 6.59
CA GLY A 399 -8.20 -6.03 7.97
C GLY A 399 -7.59 -4.95 8.87
N VAL A 400 -7.03 -3.89 8.27
CA VAL A 400 -6.46 -2.72 8.96
C VAL A 400 -7.57 -1.89 9.61
N ASP A 401 -8.65 -1.65 8.88
CA ASP A 401 -9.86 -0.93 9.31
C ASP A 401 -10.42 -1.49 10.61
N LYS A 402 -10.69 -2.80 10.64
CA LYS A 402 -11.19 -3.51 11.83
C LYS A 402 -10.28 -3.29 13.04
N ARG A 403 -8.95 -3.40 12.88
CA ARG A 403 -8.00 -3.34 14.01
C ARG A 403 -7.80 -1.93 14.52
N ILE A 404 -7.73 -0.95 13.63
CA ILE A 404 -7.57 0.45 14.09
C ILE A 404 -8.82 0.94 14.82
N GLU A 405 -10.03 0.53 14.42
CA GLU A 405 -11.26 0.89 15.10
C GLU A 405 -11.32 0.33 16.52
N MET A 406 -10.93 -0.94 16.72
CA MET A 406 -10.84 -1.53 18.06
C MET A 406 -9.84 -0.81 18.95
N LEU A 407 -8.63 -0.53 18.44
CA LEU A 407 -7.61 0.22 19.15
C LEU A 407 -8.06 1.65 19.47
N ALA A 408 -8.73 2.30 18.52
CA ALA A 408 -9.30 3.63 18.72
C ALA A 408 -10.37 3.66 19.82
N GLN A 409 -11.22 2.63 19.91
CA GLN A 409 -12.21 2.51 21.00
C GLN A 409 -11.55 2.42 22.38
N VAL A 410 -10.48 1.64 22.51
CA VAL A 410 -9.73 1.54 23.76
C VAL A 410 -9.08 2.88 24.13
N ILE A 411 -8.42 3.55 23.15
CA ILE A 411 -7.83 4.89 23.38
C ILE A 411 -8.90 5.91 23.80
N GLN A 412 -10.05 5.92 23.13
CA GLN A 412 -11.14 6.86 23.41
C GLN A 412 -11.70 6.71 24.83
N ARG A 413 -11.75 5.48 25.31
CA ARG A 413 -12.20 5.16 26.69
C ARG A 413 -11.10 5.31 27.74
N LYS A 414 -9.90 5.77 27.34
CA LYS A 414 -8.71 5.84 28.19
C LYS A 414 -8.31 4.49 28.78
N GLY A 415 -8.63 3.42 28.03
CA GLY A 415 -8.31 2.04 28.39
C GLY A 415 -6.81 1.77 28.27
N THR A 416 -6.44 0.59 28.72
CA THR A 416 -5.07 0.11 28.90
C THR A 416 -4.73 -1.01 27.92
N VAL A 417 -3.49 -1.42 27.91
CA VAL A 417 -3.06 -2.61 27.13
C VAL A 417 -3.71 -3.90 27.65
N TYR A 418 -4.15 -3.94 28.92
CA TYR A 418 -4.88 -5.07 29.49
C TYR A 418 -6.27 -5.21 28.84
N ASP A 419 -6.94 -4.10 28.55
CA ASP A 419 -8.22 -4.14 27.81
C ASP A 419 -8.05 -4.79 26.43
N LEU A 420 -6.87 -4.65 25.78
CA LEU A 420 -6.60 -5.34 24.52
C LEU A 420 -6.51 -6.86 24.67
N THR A 421 -6.08 -7.36 25.84
CA THR A 421 -5.98 -8.80 26.12
C THR A 421 -7.36 -9.43 26.34
N GLU A 422 -8.30 -8.64 26.87
CA GLU A 422 -9.66 -9.05 27.20
C GLU A 422 -10.66 -8.90 26.05
N LEU A 423 -10.27 -8.24 24.94
CA LEU A 423 -11.15 -8.09 23.79
C LEU A 423 -11.58 -9.44 23.23
N GLU A 424 -12.89 -9.68 23.20
CA GLU A 424 -13.49 -10.82 22.54
C GLU A 424 -13.79 -10.51 21.08
N HIS A 425 -13.11 -11.20 20.18
CA HIS A 425 -13.22 -10.99 18.74
C HIS A 425 -14.17 -12.00 18.09
N ALA A 426 -14.98 -11.52 17.15
CA ALA A 426 -15.67 -12.43 16.25
C ALA A 426 -14.65 -13.21 15.41
N TYR A 427 -14.59 -14.53 15.65
CA TYR A 427 -13.63 -15.42 15.00
C TYR A 427 -14.30 -16.47 14.13
N ALA A 428 -13.88 -16.49 12.89
CA ALA A 428 -13.86 -17.67 12.01
C ALA A 428 -12.66 -17.51 11.07
N PRO A 429 -12.12 -18.61 10.50
CA PRO A 429 -10.87 -18.55 9.72
C PRO A 429 -10.80 -17.48 8.64
N PRO A 430 -11.87 -17.16 7.87
CA PRO A 430 -11.84 -16.10 6.85
C PRO A 430 -11.74 -14.67 7.37
N TYR A 431 -12.06 -14.44 8.66
CA TYR A 431 -12.24 -13.08 9.19
C TYR A 431 -11.19 -12.65 10.21
N SER A 432 -10.60 -13.61 10.93
CA SER A 432 -9.66 -13.33 12.00
C SER A 432 -8.78 -14.55 12.31
N ALA A 433 -7.98 -14.45 13.36
CA ALA A 433 -7.31 -15.57 14.00
C ALA A 433 -7.87 -15.73 15.42
N ALA A 434 -7.78 -16.93 16.00
CA ALA A 434 -8.25 -17.19 17.38
C ALA A 434 -7.55 -16.29 18.41
N LYS A 435 -6.31 -15.88 18.12
CA LYS A 435 -5.61 -14.78 18.80
C LYS A 435 -5.45 -13.66 17.79
N ASP A 436 -6.38 -12.70 17.78
CA ASP A 436 -6.31 -11.58 16.83
C ASP A 436 -5.02 -10.77 17.04
N PRO A 437 -4.43 -10.17 16.00
CA PRO A 437 -3.28 -9.29 16.13
C PRO A 437 -3.42 -8.20 17.20
N VAL A 438 -4.64 -7.74 17.53
CA VAL A 438 -4.89 -6.77 18.60
C VAL A 438 -4.67 -7.41 19.98
N ASN A 439 -5.20 -8.62 20.23
CA ASN A 439 -4.89 -9.34 21.46
C ASN A 439 -3.39 -9.61 21.58
N MET A 440 -2.74 -10.00 20.48
CA MET A 440 -1.29 -10.22 20.47
C MET A 440 -0.51 -8.97 20.82
N ALA A 441 -0.94 -7.79 20.34
CA ALA A 441 -0.33 -6.51 20.73
C ALA A 441 -0.50 -6.22 22.22
N GLY A 442 -1.67 -6.54 22.80
CA GLY A 442 -1.93 -6.49 24.23
C GLY A 442 -0.99 -7.40 25.04
N PHE A 443 -0.89 -8.68 24.67
CA PHE A 443 -0.01 -9.64 25.34
C PHE A 443 1.48 -9.25 25.29
N VAL A 444 1.94 -8.73 24.16
CA VAL A 444 3.32 -8.22 24.02
C VAL A 444 3.56 -7.04 24.95
N ALA A 445 2.63 -6.08 24.99
CA ALA A 445 2.75 -4.90 25.85
C ALA A 445 2.66 -5.27 27.35
N GLU A 446 1.76 -6.16 27.74
CA GLU A 446 1.67 -6.70 29.10
C GLU A 446 2.99 -7.31 29.55
N ASN A 447 3.61 -8.14 28.70
CA ASN A 447 4.91 -8.75 29.02
C ASN A 447 6.00 -7.70 29.25
N LEU A 448 5.96 -6.56 28.54
CA LEU A 448 6.89 -5.45 28.75
C LEU A 448 6.63 -4.74 30.09
N LEU A 449 5.38 -4.40 30.39
CA LEU A 449 4.98 -3.72 31.61
C LEU A 449 5.25 -4.54 32.86
N THR A 450 4.96 -5.84 32.83
CA THR A 450 5.15 -6.75 33.96
C THR A 450 6.59 -7.24 34.11
N GLY A 451 7.51 -6.79 33.25
CA GLY A 451 8.91 -7.22 33.28
C GLY A 451 9.17 -8.64 32.79
N LYS A 452 8.15 -9.36 32.32
CA LYS A 452 8.28 -10.70 31.72
C LYS A 452 9.08 -10.68 30.41
N ALA A 453 9.24 -9.52 29.80
CA ALA A 453 10.11 -9.25 28.66
C ALA A 453 10.78 -7.88 28.78
N LYS A 454 11.97 -7.74 28.22
CA LYS A 454 12.63 -6.44 28.02
C LYS A 454 12.94 -6.29 26.54
N ALA A 455 12.50 -5.19 25.95
CA ALA A 455 12.70 -4.92 24.52
C ALA A 455 13.83 -3.95 24.28
N ILE A 456 14.38 -4.00 23.07
CA ILE A 456 15.22 -2.97 22.46
C ILE A 456 14.58 -2.53 21.15
N GLN A 457 14.66 -1.26 20.82
CA GLN A 457 14.09 -0.72 19.60
C GLN A 457 15.09 -0.76 18.44
N TRP A 458 14.60 -0.84 17.21
CA TRP A 458 15.42 -0.94 16.01
C TRP A 458 16.50 0.15 15.88
N ARG A 459 16.20 1.38 16.36
CA ARG A 459 17.14 2.50 16.34
C ARG A 459 18.33 2.33 17.28
N GLU A 460 18.16 1.57 18.34
CA GLU A 460 19.19 1.36 19.36
C GLU A 460 20.22 0.33 18.91
N ILE A 461 19.91 -0.50 17.92
CA ILE A 461 20.80 -1.55 17.41
C ILE A 461 22.14 -1.00 16.91
N GLN A 462 22.11 0.14 16.22
CA GLN A 462 23.34 0.77 15.70
C GLN A 462 24.26 1.34 16.78
N ASN A 463 23.73 1.56 17.98
CA ASN A 463 24.43 2.16 19.12
C ASN A 463 24.83 1.12 20.18
N LEU A 464 24.73 -0.17 19.88
CA LEU A 464 25.13 -1.25 20.79
C LEU A 464 26.64 -1.24 20.97
N SER A 465 27.07 -1.44 22.24
CA SER A 465 28.47 -1.61 22.55
C SER A 465 29.10 -2.79 21.78
N PRO A 466 30.37 -2.73 21.35
CA PRO A 466 31.04 -3.83 20.62
C PRO A 466 31.01 -5.16 21.38
N ASP A 467 31.03 -5.14 22.71
CA ASP A 467 30.99 -6.32 23.58
C ASP A 467 29.60 -6.91 23.80
N THR A 468 28.54 -6.31 23.23
CA THR A 468 27.20 -6.86 23.24
C THR A 468 27.12 -8.16 22.42
N VAL A 469 26.62 -9.22 23.01
CA VAL A 469 26.34 -10.47 22.30
C VAL A 469 25.03 -10.30 21.49
N ARG A 470 25.08 -10.57 20.19
CA ARG A 470 23.98 -10.34 19.25
C ARG A 470 23.60 -11.64 18.59
N ILE A 471 22.41 -12.14 18.87
CA ILE A 471 21.96 -13.48 18.43
C ILE A 471 20.71 -13.38 17.55
N ASP A 472 20.82 -13.92 16.34
CA ASP A 472 19.66 -14.15 15.47
C ASP A 472 19.17 -15.59 15.68
N VAL A 473 17.96 -15.72 16.25
CA VAL A 473 17.38 -17.03 16.59
C VAL A 473 16.47 -17.59 15.51
N ARG A 474 16.56 -17.08 14.29
CA ARG A 474 15.89 -17.64 13.11
C ARG A 474 16.56 -18.93 12.66
N THR A 475 15.92 -19.65 11.75
CA THR A 475 16.56 -20.82 11.11
C THR A 475 17.80 -20.39 10.32
N ARG A 476 18.67 -21.34 10.03
CA ARG A 476 19.90 -21.10 9.23
C ARG A 476 19.57 -20.59 7.84
N ASP A 477 18.49 -21.09 7.23
CA ASP A 477 18.02 -20.65 5.91
C ASP A 477 17.55 -19.19 5.95
N GLU A 478 16.69 -18.81 6.91
CA GLU A 478 16.26 -17.41 7.08
C GLU A 478 17.44 -16.47 7.33
N TYR A 479 18.44 -16.91 8.09
CA TYR A 479 19.65 -16.14 8.36
C TYR A 479 20.50 -15.95 7.09
N SER A 480 20.64 -17.00 6.27
CA SER A 480 21.41 -16.96 5.01
C SER A 480 20.81 -15.98 3.99
N LEU A 481 19.49 -15.78 4.03
CA LEU A 481 18.79 -14.81 3.17
C LEU A 481 19.01 -13.34 3.59
N GLY A 482 19.67 -13.11 4.73
CA GLY A 482 20.01 -11.79 5.24
C GLY A 482 19.78 -11.68 6.74
N THR A 483 20.64 -10.94 7.43
CA THR A 483 20.55 -10.69 8.86
C THR A 483 20.97 -9.27 9.22
N ILE A 484 20.80 -8.91 10.49
CA ILE A 484 21.34 -7.64 11.02
C ILE A 484 22.86 -7.76 11.15
N PRO A 485 23.66 -6.82 10.63
CA PRO A 485 25.09 -6.89 10.72
C PRO A 485 25.60 -7.10 12.16
N GLY A 486 26.51 -8.06 12.33
CA GLY A 486 27.11 -8.39 13.62
C GLY A 486 26.29 -9.34 14.51
N PHE A 487 25.14 -9.84 14.03
CA PHE A 487 24.41 -10.90 14.70
C PHE A 487 24.93 -12.28 14.26
N ILE A 488 25.12 -13.18 15.22
CA ILE A 488 25.44 -14.60 14.97
C ILE A 488 24.15 -15.42 14.97
N ASN A 489 24.11 -16.51 14.22
CA ASN A 489 22.94 -17.38 14.17
C ASN A 489 23.05 -18.52 15.20
N ILE A 490 22.11 -18.54 16.11
CA ILE A 490 21.83 -19.68 17.01
C ILE A 490 20.33 -19.89 16.98
N PRO A 491 19.81 -20.84 16.18
CA PRO A 491 18.37 -21.10 16.09
C PRO A 491 17.74 -21.31 17.48
N VAL A 492 16.51 -20.82 17.70
CA VAL A 492 15.85 -20.91 19.02
C VAL A 492 15.73 -22.33 19.53
N ASP A 493 15.58 -23.29 18.62
CA ASP A 493 15.43 -24.72 18.97
C ASP A 493 16.75 -25.34 19.46
N GLU A 494 17.89 -24.79 19.01
CA GLU A 494 19.25 -25.21 19.40
C GLU A 494 19.80 -24.38 20.58
N LEU A 495 19.19 -23.23 20.93
CA LEU A 495 19.70 -22.27 21.89
C LEU A 495 20.05 -22.88 23.26
N ARG A 496 19.29 -23.90 23.72
CA ARG A 496 19.52 -24.57 25.01
C ARG A 496 20.85 -25.31 25.06
N GLU A 497 21.34 -25.80 23.92
CA GLU A 497 22.60 -26.51 23.79
C GLU A 497 23.81 -25.56 23.88
N HIS A 498 23.58 -24.28 23.49
CA HIS A 498 24.64 -23.24 23.46
C HIS A 498 24.71 -22.35 24.72
N LEU A 499 23.88 -22.60 25.75
CA LEU A 499 23.85 -21.75 26.96
C LEU A 499 25.18 -21.64 27.70
N ALA A 500 25.99 -22.70 27.68
CA ALA A 500 27.30 -22.71 28.34
C ALA A 500 28.37 -21.85 27.64
N GLU A 501 28.15 -21.54 26.37
CA GLU A 501 29.06 -20.74 25.53
C GLU A 501 28.80 -19.23 25.69
N LEU A 502 27.64 -18.84 26.24
CA LEU A 502 27.22 -17.46 26.34
C LEU A 502 27.66 -16.79 27.65
N PRO A 503 28.21 -15.56 27.61
CA PRO A 503 28.61 -14.82 28.81
C PRO A 503 27.40 -14.30 29.55
N LYS A 504 27.32 -14.57 30.87
CA LYS A 504 26.18 -14.19 31.74
C LYS A 504 26.23 -12.72 32.18
N ASP A 505 27.40 -12.13 32.16
CA ASP A 505 27.70 -10.76 32.60
C ASP A 505 27.48 -9.68 31.52
N LYS A 506 27.34 -10.08 30.23
CA LYS A 506 27.19 -9.17 29.12
C LYS A 506 25.73 -8.94 28.73
N LEU A 507 25.49 -7.83 28.06
CA LEU A 507 24.20 -7.61 27.37
C LEU A 507 24.06 -8.60 26.22
N ILE A 508 22.96 -9.34 26.21
CA ILE A 508 22.57 -10.20 25.10
C ILE A 508 21.35 -9.61 24.40
N VAL A 509 21.46 -9.35 23.11
CA VAL A 509 20.35 -8.90 22.25
C VAL A 509 19.96 -10.03 21.33
N VAL A 510 18.71 -10.45 21.44
CA VAL A 510 18.16 -11.49 20.57
C VAL A 510 17.21 -10.91 19.54
N THR A 511 17.21 -11.46 18.32
CA THR A 511 16.27 -11.14 17.26
C THR A 511 15.72 -12.39 16.59
N CYS A 512 14.53 -12.27 15.99
CA CYS A 512 14.01 -13.26 15.05
C CYS A 512 13.27 -12.54 13.91
N ALA A 513 12.43 -13.22 13.13
CA ALA A 513 11.71 -12.59 12.04
C ALA A 513 10.78 -11.44 12.50
N VAL A 514 9.96 -11.66 13.53
CA VAL A 514 8.87 -10.75 13.95
C VAL A 514 8.78 -10.49 15.47
N GLY A 515 9.65 -11.09 16.29
CA GLY A 515 9.73 -10.89 17.74
C GLY A 515 9.32 -12.10 18.58
N LEU A 516 8.50 -13.05 18.12
CA LEU A 516 7.99 -14.18 18.91
C LEU A 516 9.08 -15.17 19.31
N ARG A 517 9.85 -15.71 18.36
CA ARG A 517 10.98 -16.61 18.68
C ARG A 517 12.06 -15.90 19.52
N GLY A 518 12.25 -14.59 19.29
CA GLY A 518 13.11 -13.76 20.13
C GLY A 518 12.61 -13.67 21.58
N TYR A 519 11.29 -13.57 21.80
CA TYR A 519 10.70 -13.65 23.13
C TYR A 519 10.92 -15.03 23.78
N LEU A 520 10.75 -16.12 23.03
CA LEU A 520 11.07 -17.46 23.54
C LEU A 520 12.54 -17.57 23.95
N ALA A 521 13.45 -17.10 23.12
CA ALA A 521 14.88 -17.05 23.42
C ALA A 521 15.18 -16.18 24.67
N TYR A 522 14.55 -15.00 24.78
CA TYR A 522 14.62 -14.16 25.97
C TYR A 522 14.20 -14.95 27.25
N ARG A 523 13.09 -15.69 27.19
CA ARG A 523 12.60 -16.51 28.33
C ARG A 523 13.55 -17.66 28.66
N ILE A 524 14.07 -18.36 27.65
CA ILE A 524 15.08 -19.42 27.84
C ILE A 524 16.30 -18.84 28.55
N LEU A 525 16.87 -17.76 28.06
CA LEU A 525 18.06 -17.15 28.64
C LEU A 525 17.82 -16.67 30.09
N THR A 526 16.76 -15.89 30.31
CA THR A 526 16.50 -15.33 31.65
C THR A 526 16.22 -16.38 32.72
N GLN A 527 15.56 -17.48 32.38
CA GLN A 527 15.30 -18.60 33.29
C GLN A 527 16.55 -19.44 33.53
N ASN A 528 17.61 -19.28 32.71
CA ASN A 528 18.92 -19.93 32.92
C ASN A 528 19.98 -18.97 33.51
N GLY A 529 19.52 -17.88 34.14
CA GLY A 529 20.36 -16.98 34.93
C GLY A 529 21.05 -15.84 34.14
N PHE A 530 20.67 -15.58 32.89
CA PHE A 530 21.12 -14.42 32.14
C PHE A 530 20.26 -13.20 32.51
N THR A 531 20.81 -12.24 33.22
CA THR A 531 20.04 -11.10 33.78
C THR A 531 19.91 -9.92 32.84
N ASN A 532 20.80 -9.79 31.87
CA ASN A 532 20.85 -8.66 30.94
C ASN A 532 20.55 -9.09 29.50
N VAL A 533 19.28 -9.38 29.23
CA VAL A 533 18.80 -9.79 27.92
C VAL A 533 17.79 -8.79 27.39
N ARG A 534 17.79 -8.54 26.07
CA ARG A 534 16.82 -7.71 25.37
C ARG A 534 16.34 -8.44 24.10
N ASN A 535 15.05 -8.34 23.79
CA ASN A 535 14.47 -8.82 22.54
C ASN A 535 14.20 -7.65 21.59
N LEU A 536 14.65 -7.74 20.34
CA LEU A 536 14.37 -6.71 19.33
C LEU A 536 12.87 -6.66 19.02
N SER A 537 12.24 -5.54 19.38
CA SER A 537 10.82 -5.31 19.14
C SER A 537 10.50 -5.31 17.65
N GLY A 538 9.58 -6.18 17.22
CA GLY A 538 9.21 -6.37 15.81
C GLY A 538 10.25 -7.12 14.96
N GLY A 539 11.38 -7.54 15.55
CA GLY A 539 12.40 -8.39 14.94
C GLY A 539 13.04 -7.84 13.69
N TYR A 540 13.61 -8.73 12.88
CA TYR A 540 14.27 -8.42 11.61
C TYR A 540 13.36 -7.67 10.64
N LYS A 541 12.08 -8.03 10.58
CA LYS A 541 11.09 -7.39 9.68
C LYS A 541 10.99 -5.88 9.92
N THR A 542 10.87 -5.45 11.19
CA THR A 542 10.83 -4.02 11.51
C THR A 542 12.17 -3.34 11.21
N TRP A 543 13.28 -3.98 11.61
CA TRP A 543 14.60 -3.42 11.41
C TRP A 543 14.94 -3.26 9.93
N SER A 544 14.75 -4.29 9.11
CA SER A 544 15.10 -4.29 7.69
C SER A 544 14.34 -3.22 6.89
N VAL A 545 13.03 -3.07 7.16
CA VAL A 545 12.21 -2.05 6.49
C VAL A 545 12.60 -0.65 6.96
N ALA A 546 12.81 -0.45 8.28
CA ALA A 546 13.16 0.84 8.83
C ALA A 546 14.58 1.33 8.50
N THR A 547 15.49 0.42 8.13
CA THR A 547 16.88 0.74 7.74
C THR A 547 17.13 0.63 6.25
N ALA A 548 16.11 0.26 5.48
CA ALA A 548 16.22 0.17 4.02
C ALA A 548 16.60 1.55 3.42
N LYS A 549 17.62 1.54 2.58
CA LYS A 549 18.06 2.76 1.88
C LYS A 549 17.07 3.13 0.78
N ILE A 550 16.61 4.36 0.82
CA ILE A 550 15.79 4.96 -0.24
C ILE A 550 16.75 5.65 -1.21
N LYS A 551 16.66 5.34 -2.49
CA LYS A 551 17.58 5.90 -3.50
C LYS A 551 17.36 7.38 -3.78
N ASN A 552 16.21 7.94 -3.39
CA ASN A 552 15.83 9.34 -3.71
C ASN A 552 16.00 9.63 -5.22
N GLU A 553 15.34 8.83 -6.05
CA GLU A 553 15.31 8.96 -7.49
C GLU A 553 13.90 9.32 -7.98
N PRO A 554 13.76 10.18 -9.00
CA PRO A 554 12.48 10.42 -9.63
C PRO A 554 12.00 9.16 -10.39
N ALA A 555 10.69 9.06 -10.66
CA ALA A 555 10.15 8.02 -11.52
C ALA A 555 10.81 8.12 -12.91
N CYS A 556 11.26 6.98 -13.46
CA CYS A 556 11.82 6.95 -14.81
C CYS A 556 10.70 7.19 -15.84
N ALA A 557 10.71 8.35 -16.50
CA ALA A 557 9.92 8.54 -17.71
C ALA A 557 10.55 7.75 -18.88
N PRO A 558 9.76 7.15 -19.79
CA PRO A 558 10.31 6.60 -21.02
C PRO A 558 11.01 7.71 -21.81
N CYS A 559 12.27 7.50 -22.17
CA CYS A 559 13.03 8.45 -23.00
C CYS A 559 12.25 8.76 -24.28
N SER A 560 11.85 10.00 -24.48
CA SER A 560 11.29 10.45 -25.74
C SER A 560 12.38 10.42 -26.81
N SER A 561 12.14 9.67 -27.89
CA SER A 561 12.96 9.71 -29.10
C SER A 561 12.71 11.04 -29.83
N GLU A 562 13.48 12.06 -29.51
CA GLU A 562 13.63 13.19 -30.41
C GLU A 562 14.96 13.07 -31.13
N ALA A 563 14.87 13.20 -32.44
CA ALA A 563 15.88 13.03 -33.42
C ALA A 563 17.13 13.90 -33.18
N VAL A 564 18.29 13.28 -33.08
CA VAL A 564 19.56 13.95 -33.41
C VAL A 564 19.99 13.48 -34.78
N SER A 565 19.90 14.42 -35.69
CA SER A 565 20.37 14.29 -37.08
C SER A 565 21.87 14.09 -37.13
N ASP A 566 22.25 13.20 -38.03
CA ASP A 566 23.57 12.86 -38.54
C ASP A 566 24.64 13.97 -38.54
N LYS A 567 25.82 13.60 -38.07
CA LYS A 567 27.08 13.86 -38.83
C LYS A 567 28.09 12.76 -38.51
N ALA A 568 28.30 11.96 -39.52
CA ALA A 568 29.38 10.98 -39.58
C ALA A 568 30.77 11.66 -39.68
N SER A 569 31.75 11.13 -38.96
CA SER A 569 33.10 11.00 -39.54
C SER A 569 33.86 9.93 -38.72
N GLY A 570 34.33 8.96 -39.46
CA GLY A 570 34.95 7.77 -38.94
C GLY A 570 36.34 7.94 -38.33
N LYS A 571 36.69 6.92 -37.56
CA LYS A 571 38.02 6.30 -37.60
C LYS A 571 37.94 4.98 -36.79
N SER A 572 38.20 3.91 -37.52
CA SER A 572 38.48 2.59 -36.99
C SER A 572 39.80 2.60 -36.19
N SER A 573 39.77 2.07 -34.98
CA SER A 573 40.98 1.58 -34.34
C SER A 573 40.70 0.24 -33.65
N SER A 574 41.40 -0.77 -34.13
CA SER A 574 41.44 -2.12 -33.60
C SER A 574 41.87 -2.14 -32.13
N CYS A 575 41.08 -2.75 -31.29
CA CYS A 575 41.50 -3.13 -29.95
C CYS A 575 41.76 -4.64 -29.85
N LYS A 576 42.97 -4.93 -29.42
CA LYS A 576 43.51 -6.25 -29.18
C LYS A 576 42.75 -6.96 -28.05
N SER A 577 42.54 -8.25 -28.25
CA SER A 577 42.04 -9.21 -27.26
C SER A 577 42.96 -9.27 -26.02
N THR A 578 42.38 -8.97 -24.85
CA THR A 578 42.99 -9.23 -23.54
C THR A 578 42.45 -10.56 -22.98
N PRO A 579 43.21 -11.34 -22.21
CA PRO A 579 42.89 -12.72 -21.90
C PRO A 579 41.69 -12.80 -20.90
N ALA A 580 40.93 -13.89 -21.04
CA ALA A 580 39.73 -14.23 -20.28
C ALA A 580 39.97 -14.19 -18.76
N ALA A 581 39.25 -13.34 -18.07
CA ALA A 581 39.15 -13.39 -16.62
C ALA A 581 38.48 -14.70 -16.20
N THR A 582 38.99 -15.37 -15.19
CA THR A 582 38.51 -16.66 -14.67
C THR A 582 37.07 -16.47 -14.15
N ALA A 583 36.12 -17.18 -14.77
CA ALA A 583 34.73 -17.14 -14.36
C ALA A 583 34.56 -17.70 -12.93
N ILE A 584 33.75 -17.04 -12.11
CA ILE A 584 33.34 -17.51 -10.79
C ILE A 584 32.47 -18.77 -11.02
N LYS A 585 32.81 -19.90 -10.36
CA LYS A 585 32.03 -21.14 -10.49
C LYS A 585 31.07 -21.29 -9.32
N VAL A 586 29.82 -21.57 -9.63
CA VAL A 586 28.74 -21.80 -8.65
C VAL A 586 28.07 -23.14 -8.93
N ASP A 587 28.04 -24.00 -7.94
CA ASP A 587 27.34 -25.27 -8.02
C ASP A 587 25.94 -25.17 -7.40
N ALA A 588 24.91 -25.34 -8.21
CA ALA A 588 23.51 -25.38 -7.83
C ALA A 588 22.88 -26.75 -8.13
N CYS A 589 23.70 -27.78 -8.30
CA CYS A 589 23.21 -29.15 -8.50
C CYS A 589 22.42 -29.65 -7.30
N GLY A 590 21.33 -30.36 -7.53
CA GLY A 590 20.40 -30.84 -6.48
C GLY A 590 19.39 -29.79 -6.01
N LEU A 591 19.51 -28.51 -6.40
CA LEU A 591 18.48 -27.52 -6.16
C LEU A 591 17.39 -27.58 -7.24
N MET A 592 16.14 -27.40 -6.83
CA MET A 592 14.97 -27.33 -7.68
C MET A 592 14.54 -25.87 -7.88
N CYS A 593 13.84 -25.55 -8.97
CA CYS A 593 13.27 -24.23 -9.23
C CYS A 593 12.46 -23.73 -7.99
N PRO A 594 12.68 -22.45 -7.52
CA PRO A 594 13.53 -21.39 -8.12
C PRO A 594 14.99 -21.38 -7.61
N GLY A 595 15.45 -22.40 -6.87
CA GLY A 595 16.75 -22.44 -6.21
C GLY A 595 17.95 -22.08 -7.10
N PRO A 596 18.15 -22.72 -8.28
CA PRO A 596 19.27 -22.39 -9.17
C PRO A 596 19.27 -20.93 -9.65
N ILE A 597 18.09 -20.37 -9.97
CA ILE A 597 17.96 -18.97 -10.39
C ILE A 597 18.24 -18.00 -9.24
N MET A 598 17.87 -18.34 -8.00
CA MET A 598 18.20 -17.52 -6.83
C MET A 598 19.70 -17.52 -6.55
N GLN A 599 20.39 -18.67 -6.72
CA GLN A 599 21.85 -18.75 -6.61
C GLN A 599 22.54 -17.95 -7.73
N LEU A 600 22.02 -18.04 -8.96
CA LEU A 600 22.50 -17.22 -10.09
C LEU A 600 22.39 -15.72 -9.75
N LYS A 601 21.22 -15.25 -9.34
CA LYS A 601 20.97 -13.85 -8.98
C LYS A 601 21.94 -13.38 -7.89
N LYS A 602 22.05 -14.12 -6.78
CA LYS A 602 22.90 -13.77 -5.62
C LYS A 602 24.37 -13.57 -6.03
N ASN A 603 24.89 -14.46 -6.85
CA ASN A 603 26.29 -14.38 -7.27
C ASN A 603 26.50 -13.36 -8.39
N TYR A 604 25.53 -13.18 -9.28
CA TYR A 604 25.56 -12.17 -10.35
C TYR A 604 25.56 -10.73 -9.80
N GLU A 605 24.82 -10.45 -8.73
CA GLU A 605 24.80 -9.12 -8.08
C GLU A 605 26.19 -8.71 -7.58
N ASN A 606 27.01 -9.68 -7.16
CA ASN A 606 28.37 -9.48 -6.66
C ASN A 606 29.44 -9.38 -7.75
N LEU A 607 29.11 -9.66 -9.03
CA LEU A 607 30.03 -9.51 -10.15
C LEU A 607 30.34 -8.03 -10.41
N ARG A 608 31.55 -7.73 -10.82
CA ARG A 608 31.93 -6.46 -11.44
C ARG A 608 31.48 -6.44 -12.91
N GLU A 609 31.46 -5.27 -13.53
CA GLU A 609 31.20 -5.13 -14.95
C GLU A 609 32.22 -5.98 -15.77
N ASP A 610 31.72 -6.67 -16.82
CA ASP A 610 32.45 -7.60 -17.69
C ASP A 610 32.97 -8.91 -17.02
N GLU A 611 32.68 -9.14 -15.74
CA GLU A 611 32.97 -10.44 -15.11
C GLU A 611 31.91 -11.49 -15.49
N SER A 612 32.33 -12.77 -15.52
CA SER A 612 31.46 -13.90 -15.87
C SER A 612 31.32 -14.87 -14.70
N LEU A 613 30.14 -15.48 -14.63
CA LEU A 613 29.74 -16.50 -13.66
C LEU A 613 29.34 -17.77 -14.41
N GLU A 614 29.95 -18.90 -14.10
CA GLU A 614 29.54 -20.23 -14.55
C GLU A 614 28.72 -20.89 -13.45
N ILE A 615 27.47 -21.28 -13.74
CA ILE A 615 26.60 -21.97 -12.79
C ILE A 615 26.16 -23.31 -13.37
N THR A 616 26.22 -24.37 -12.54
CA THR A 616 25.77 -25.71 -12.89
C THR A 616 24.52 -26.07 -12.09
N ALA A 617 23.53 -26.72 -12.74
CA ALA A 617 22.32 -27.20 -12.11
C ALA A 617 21.83 -28.50 -12.76
N THR A 618 21.16 -29.35 -11.98
CA THR A 618 20.53 -30.61 -12.43
C THR A 618 19.03 -30.45 -12.72
N ASP A 619 18.43 -29.28 -12.43
CA ASP A 619 17.04 -28.98 -12.77
C ASP A 619 16.89 -28.85 -14.30
N GLN A 620 16.00 -29.65 -14.89
CA GLN A 620 15.77 -29.69 -16.35
C GLN A 620 15.18 -28.37 -16.91
N ALA A 621 14.52 -27.56 -16.10
CA ALA A 621 14.02 -26.26 -16.51
C ALA A 621 15.13 -25.18 -16.51
N PHE A 622 16.22 -25.40 -15.78
CA PHE A 622 17.24 -24.36 -15.54
C PHE A 622 17.79 -23.73 -16.83
N GLY A 623 17.95 -24.50 -17.89
CA GLY A 623 18.44 -23.97 -19.17
C GLY A 623 17.52 -22.93 -19.81
N LYS A 624 16.20 -23.08 -19.67
CA LYS A 624 15.20 -22.10 -20.13
C LYS A 624 15.08 -20.95 -19.14
N ASP A 625 15.06 -21.26 -17.86
CA ASP A 625 14.93 -20.27 -16.80
C ASP A 625 16.12 -19.29 -16.78
N VAL A 626 17.36 -19.77 -16.96
CA VAL A 626 18.54 -18.90 -17.06
C VAL A 626 18.49 -18.02 -18.30
N SER A 627 18.01 -18.57 -19.44
CA SER A 627 17.85 -17.80 -20.69
C SER A 627 16.80 -16.70 -20.52
N SER A 628 15.67 -17.01 -19.90
CA SER A 628 14.61 -16.05 -19.57
C SER A 628 15.07 -15.00 -18.57
N TRP A 629 15.77 -15.43 -17.51
CA TRP A 629 16.33 -14.54 -16.51
C TRP A 629 17.34 -13.55 -17.10
N CYS A 630 18.22 -14.00 -18.01
CA CYS A 630 19.17 -13.12 -18.70
C CYS A 630 18.47 -12.07 -19.57
N LYS A 631 17.37 -12.43 -20.26
CA LYS A 631 16.56 -11.48 -21.04
C LYS A 631 15.93 -10.40 -20.16
N ILE A 632 15.32 -10.80 -19.03
CA ILE A 632 14.67 -9.90 -18.06
C ILE A 632 15.69 -8.95 -17.43
N THR A 633 16.83 -9.47 -16.98
CA THR A 633 17.83 -8.69 -16.24
C THR A 633 18.82 -7.92 -17.12
N GLY A 634 18.81 -8.17 -18.45
CA GLY A 634 19.76 -7.59 -19.38
C GLY A 634 21.17 -8.24 -19.30
N ALA A 635 21.33 -9.32 -18.53
CA ALA A 635 22.56 -10.10 -18.45
C ALA A 635 22.87 -10.81 -19.78
N GLU A 636 24.14 -11.05 -20.05
CA GLU A 636 24.55 -11.78 -21.27
C GLU A 636 24.73 -13.26 -20.96
N LEU A 637 23.94 -14.10 -21.63
CA LEU A 637 24.15 -15.55 -21.62
C LEU A 637 25.26 -15.88 -22.62
N VAL A 638 26.47 -16.17 -22.12
CA VAL A 638 27.66 -16.44 -22.95
C VAL A 638 27.66 -17.87 -23.48
N SER A 639 27.28 -18.85 -22.64
CA SER A 639 27.20 -20.26 -23.04
C SER A 639 26.14 -21.00 -22.25
N LEU A 640 25.54 -22.02 -22.86
CA LEU A 640 24.59 -22.94 -22.24
C LEU A 640 24.88 -24.35 -22.75
N GLU A 641 25.34 -25.23 -21.88
CA GLU A 641 25.68 -26.61 -22.23
C GLU A 641 24.90 -27.60 -21.37
N ASN A 642 24.48 -28.71 -21.96
CA ASN A 642 23.87 -29.82 -21.23
C ASN A 642 24.72 -31.07 -21.42
N LYS A 643 25.38 -31.54 -20.36
CA LYS A 643 26.23 -32.73 -20.35
C LYS A 643 25.74 -33.70 -19.29
N GLY A 644 25.19 -34.82 -19.74
CA GLY A 644 24.83 -35.93 -18.84
C GLY A 644 23.75 -35.60 -17.79
N GLY A 645 22.82 -34.68 -18.10
CA GLY A 645 21.75 -34.26 -17.17
C GLY A 645 22.12 -33.08 -16.26
N THR A 646 23.37 -32.57 -16.38
CA THR A 646 23.81 -31.35 -15.73
C THR A 646 23.85 -30.21 -16.74
N ILE A 647 23.18 -29.12 -16.46
CA ILE A 647 23.14 -27.91 -17.28
C ILE A 647 24.15 -26.92 -16.71
N ALA A 648 25.13 -26.52 -17.54
CA ALA A 648 26.07 -25.47 -17.20
C ALA A 648 25.77 -24.20 -18.02
N ALA A 649 25.60 -23.08 -17.34
CA ALA A 649 25.36 -21.79 -17.97
C ALA A 649 26.43 -20.78 -17.55
N THR A 650 27.01 -20.05 -18.52
CA THR A 650 27.91 -18.95 -18.25
C THR A 650 27.22 -17.64 -18.54
N VAL A 651 27.12 -16.80 -17.52
CA VAL A 651 26.43 -15.49 -17.56
C VAL A 651 27.45 -14.39 -17.29
N ARG A 652 27.44 -13.33 -18.10
CA ARG A 652 28.34 -12.17 -17.98
C ARG A 652 27.53 -10.93 -17.58
N LYS A 653 28.11 -10.11 -16.70
CA LYS A 653 27.54 -8.83 -16.29
C LYS A 653 27.96 -7.75 -17.29
N LYS A 654 27.02 -7.31 -18.12
CA LYS A 654 27.25 -6.21 -19.07
C LYS A 654 27.43 -4.90 -18.34
N LYS A 655 28.27 -4.00 -18.89
CA LYS A 655 28.24 -2.58 -18.58
C LYS A 655 26.79 -2.07 -18.74
N ALA A 656 26.34 -1.26 -17.79
CA ALA A 656 25.03 -0.64 -17.85
C ALA A 656 24.94 0.30 -19.07
N GLU A 657 24.73 -0.27 -20.26
CA GLU A 657 24.22 0.48 -21.41
C GLU A 657 22.71 0.64 -21.23
N CYS A 658 22.27 1.88 -21.23
CA CYS A 658 20.86 2.24 -21.30
C CYS A 658 20.28 1.62 -22.59
N LYS A 659 19.68 0.42 -22.49
CA LYS A 659 19.05 -0.20 -23.65
C LYS A 659 17.78 0.59 -23.98
N ILE A 660 17.86 1.32 -25.07
CA ILE A 660 16.71 1.83 -25.82
C ILE A 660 15.93 0.58 -26.26
N ALA A 661 14.77 0.37 -25.71
CA ALA A 661 13.81 -0.57 -26.24
C ALA A 661 13.33 -0.05 -27.61
N THR A 662 13.93 -0.56 -28.68
CA THR A 662 13.45 -0.32 -30.04
C THR A 662 12.15 -1.05 -30.27
N GLY A 663 11.12 -0.32 -30.62
CA GLY A 663 9.91 -0.79 -31.26
C GLY A 663 8.76 -1.10 -30.29
N GLY A 664 7.80 -0.19 -30.25
CA GLY A 664 6.50 -0.41 -29.64
C GLY A 664 5.80 -1.61 -30.25
N ASN A 665 5.70 -2.66 -29.44
CA ASN A 665 4.54 -3.51 -29.41
C ASN A 665 3.93 -3.27 -28.02
N SER A 666 2.71 -2.72 -28.01
CA SER A 666 1.89 -2.74 -26.80
C SER A 666 1.91 -4.17 -26.29
N ALA A 667 2.29 -4.38 -25.04
CA ALA A 667 2.16 -5.67 -24.36
C ALA A 667 0.70 -6.11 -24.46
N ASP A 668 0.41 -7.02 -25.39
CA ASP A 668 -0.97 -7.38 -25.79
C ASP A 668 -1.19 -8.90 -25.69
N ASN A 669 -0.17 -9.60 -25.19
CA ASN A 669 -0.21 -11.03 -24.92
C ASN A 669 -1.05 -11.34 -23.67
N LYS A 670 -1.47 -12.58 -23.53
CA LYS A 670 -2.28 -13.05 -22.40
C LYS A 670 -1.61 -14.25 -21.76
N THR A 671 -1.56 -14.30 -20.43
CA THR A 671 -1.08 -15.48 -19.72
C THR A 671 -2.12 -15.99 -18.72
N LEU A 672 -2.16 -17.32 -18.57
CA LEU A 672 -3.03 -18.00 -17.62
C LEU A 672 -2.21 -19.00 -16.81
N ILE A 673 -2.33 -18.95 -15.49
CA ILE A 673 -1.84 -20.02 -14.60
C ILE A 673 -3.01 -20.96 -14.33
N VAL A 674 -2.85 -22.22 -14.70
CA VAL A 674 -3.82 -23.29 -14.43
C VAL A 674 -3.30 -24.10 -13.25
N PHE A 675 -3.90 -23.91 -12.10
CA PHE A 675 -3.50 -24.55 -10.84
C PHE A 675 -4.41 -25.73 -10.50
N SER A 676 -5.70 -25.65 -10.86
CA SER A 676 -6.73 -26.63 -10.50
C SER A 676 -6.92 -27.69 -11.58
N ASP A 677 -7.26 -28.93 -11.16
CA ASP A 677 -7.74 -30.03 -12.03
C ASP A 677 -9.26 -30.22 -11.97
N ASP A 678 -10.00 -29.23 -11.47
CA ASP A 678 -11.47 -29.26 -11.55
C ASP A 678 -11.94 -29.08 -13.00
N LEU A 679 -12.86 -29.93 -13.47
CA LEU A 679 -13.37 -29.90 -14.84
C LEU A 679 -13.96 -28.55 -15.26
N ASP A 680 -14.71 -27.91 -14.41
CA ASP A 680 -15.34 -26.61 -14.66
C ASP A 680 -14.29 -25.49 -14.75
N LYS A 681 -13.24 -25.51 -13.94
CA LYS A 681 -12.14 -24.54 -14.01
C LYS A 681 -11.25 -24.78 -15.22
N ALA A 682 -10.95 -26.04 -15.53
CA ALA A 682 -10.21 -26.39 -16.74
C ALA A 682 -10.95 -25.94 -18.00
N LEU A 683 -12.28 -26.18 -18.09
CA LEU A 683 -13.12 -25.68 -19.18
C LEU A 683 -13.04 -24.16 -19.30
N ALA A 684 -13.19 -23.42 -18.19
CA ALA A 684 -13.10 -21.96 -18.17
C ALA A 684 -11.73 -21.48 -18.69
N SER A 685 -10.63 -22.13 -18.25
CA SER A 685 -9.27 -21.77 -18.67
C SER A 685 -9.09 -21.88 -20.19
N PHE A 686 -9.55 -23.00 -20.79
CA PHE A 686 -9.41 -23.18 -22.23
C PHE A 686 -10.41 -22.38 -23.06
N VAL A 687 -11.61 -22.09 -22.57
CA VAL A 687 -12.54 -21.16 -23.20
C VAL A 687 -11.95 -19.75 -23.27
N ILE A 688 -11.38 -19.25 -22.15
CA ILE A 688 -10.74 -17.93 -22.10
C ILE A 688 -9.50 -17.90 -23.01
N ALA A 689 -8.65 -18.93 -22.96
CA ALA A 689 -7.44 -19.01 -23.76
C ALA A 689 -7.74 -19.01 -25.27
N ASN A 690 -8.69 -19.85 -25.74
CA ASN A 690 -9.10 -19.89 -27.14
C ASN A 690 -9.80 -18.59 -27.57
N GLY A 691 -10.64 -18.00 -26.70
CA GLY A 691 -11.25 -16.71 -26.95
C GLY A 691 -10.21 -15.60 -27.10
N ALA A 692 -9.18 -15.57 -26.27
CA ALA A 692 -8.08 -14.62 -26.39
C ALA A 692 -7.24 -14.86 -27.68
N ALA A 693 -6.94 -16.11 -28.03
CA ALA A 693 -6.20 -16.45 -29.23
C ALA A 693 -6.96 -16.08 -30.51
N SER A 694 -8.29 -16.20 -30.51
CA SER A 694 -9.15 -15.81 -31.67
C SER A 694 -9.09 -14.32 -31.99
N THR A 695 -8.62 -13.48 -31.08
CA THR A 695 -8.38 -12.06 -31.32
C THR A 695 -6.99 -11.75 -31.92
N GLY A 696 -6.24 -12.79 -32.34
CA GLY A 696 -4.91 -12.67 -32.91
C GLY A 696 -3.81 -12.42 -31.90
N LYS A 697 -4.10 -12.63 -30.59
CA LYS A 697 -3.14 -12.39 -29.49
C LYS A 697 -2.38 -13.66 -29.12
N LYS A 698 -1.11 -13.52 -28.76
CA LYS A 698 -0.33 -14.65 -28.23
C LYS A 698 -0.82 -14.98 -26.82
N VAL A 699 -1.09 -16.28 -26.61
CA VAL A 699 -1.58 -16.78 -25.31
C VAL A 699 -0.62 -17.85 -24.80
N THR A 700 -0.26 -17.74 -23.51
CA THR A 700 0.55 -18.74 -22.81
C THR A 700 -0.21 -19.27 -21.60
N MET A 701 -0.31 -20.58 -21.46
CA MET A 701 -0.91 -21.28 -20.32
C MET A 701 0.18 -22.01 -19.54
N PHE A 702 0.29 -21.72 -18.24
CA PHE A 702 1.27 -22.32 -17.33
C PHE A 702 0.56 -23.27 -16.36
N PHE A 703 0.86 -24.55 -16.45
CA PHE A 703 0.25 -25.60 -15.65
C PHE A 703 1.14 -25.97 -14.47
N THR A 704 0.61 -25.86 -13.27
CA THR A 704 1.34 -26.12 -12.03
C THR A 704 0.49 -26.94 -11.05
N PHE A 705 1.11 -27.73 -10.21
CA PHE A 705 0.46 -28.61 -9.24
C PHE A 705 -0.68 -29.45 -9.86
N TRP A 706 -1.91 -29.30 -9.34
CA TRP A 706 -3.07 -30.08 -9.80
C TRP A 706 -3.39 -29.84 -11.28
N GLY A 707 -3.14 -28.64 -11.78
CA GLY A 707 -3.34 -28.28 -13.19
C GLY A 707 -2.57 -29.18 -14.17
N LEU A 708 -1.48 -29.82 -13.75
CA LEU A 708 -0.76 -30.81 -14.56
C LEU A 708 -1.64 -32.02 -14.98
N ASN A 709 -2.64 -32.35 -14.16
CA ASN A 709 -3.56 -33.46 -14.45
C ASN A 709 -4.46 -33.19 -15.68
N VAL A 710 -4.69 -31.90 -16.00
CA VAL A 710 -5.51 -31.48 -17.15
C VAL A 710 -4.84 -31.83 -18.48
N ILE A 711 -3.50 -31.67 -18.54
CA ILE A 711 -2.70 -31.85 -19.77
C ILE A 711 -2.04 -33.24 -19.86
N LYS A 712 -2.46 -34.20 -19.05
CA LYS A 712 -2.01 -35.63 -19.20
C LYS A 712 -2.58 -36.27 -20.44
N LYS A 713 -1.76 -37.13 -21.09
CA LYS A 713 -2.18 -37.93 -22.23
C LYS A 713 -3.35 -38.85 -21.87
N ARG A 714 -4.20 -39.10 -22.85
CA ARG A 714 -5.32 -40.05 -22.73
C ARG A 714 -4.82 -41.46 -22.47
N GLU A 715 -3.81 -41.91 -23.23
CA GLU A 715 -3.16 -43.22 -23.06
C GLU A 715 -2.02 -43.06 -22.04
N LYS A 716 -2.07 -43.90 -21.00
CA LYS A 716 -1.07 -43.87 -19.95
C LYS A 716 0.20 -44.57 -20.40
N PRO A 717 1.32 -43.85 -20.63
CA PRO A 717 2.58 -44.49 -20.99
C PRO A 717 3.16 -45.29 -19.80
N ALA A 718 3.91 -46.35 -20.13
CA ALA A 718 4.66 -47.11 -19.12
C ALA A 718 5.90 -46.30 -18.70
N VAL A 719 5.85 -45.65 -17.56
CA VAL A 719 6.95 -44.85 -17.01
C VAL A 719 7.40 -45.39 -15.65
N SER A 720 8.71 -45.42 -15.42
CA SER A 720 9.27 -45.78 -14.12
C SER A 720 9.14 -44.60 -13.15
N LYS A 721 8.51 -44.87 -11.99
CA LYS A 721 8.32 -43.87 -10.92
C LYS A 721 8.81 -44.42 -9.57
N ASP A 722 9.24 -43.53 -8.70
CA ASP A 722 9.51 -43.85 -7.32
C ASP A 722 8.21 -44.17 -6.52
N ILE A 723 8.34 -44.54 -5.27
CA ILE A 723 7.21 -44.95 -4.41
C ILE A 723 6.15 -43.87 -4.31
N PHE A 724 6.58 -42.59 -4.09
CA PHE A 724 5.70 -41.44 -3.96
C PHE A 724 4.99 -41.12 -5.30
N GLY A 725 5.72 -41.11 -6.42
CA GLY A 725 5.15 -40.92 -7.76
C GLY A 725 4.17 -42.00 -8.17
N LYS A 726 4.36 -43.24 -7.72
CA LYS A 726 3.37 -44.33 -7.91
C LYS A 726 2.11 -44.06 -7.08
N MET A 727 2.24 -43.63 -5.82
CA MET A 727 1.14 -43.30 -4.93
C MET A 727 0.30 -42.14 -5.51
N PHE A 728 0.95 -41.02 -5.89
CA PHE A 728 0.26 -39.91 -6.55
C PHE A 728 -0.41 -40.35 -7.87
N GLY A 729 0.25 -41.19 -8.67
CA GLY A 729 -0.32 -41.72 -9.92
C GLY A 729 -1.57 -42.58 -9.73
N TRP A 730 -1.79 -43.12 -8.53
CA TRP A 730 -3.00 -43.86 -8.18
C TRP A 730 -4.10 -42.93 -7.59
N MET A 731 -3.73 -41.90 -6.86
CA MET A 731 -4.66 -40.96 -6.20
C MET A 731 -5.20 -39.87 -7.13
N LEU A 732 -4.41 -39.48 -8.15
CA LEU A 732 -4.72 -38.36 -9.03
C LEU A 732 -5.50 -38.79 -10.28
N PRO A 733 -6.27 -37.86 -10.91
CA PRO A 733 -6.91 -38.11 -12.18
C PRO A 733 -5.90 -38.61 -13.23
N ALA A 734 -6.26 -39.64 -13.96
CA ALA A 734 -5.38 -40.25 -14.95
C ALA A 734 -5.16 -39.33 -16.19
N ASN A 735 -6.20 -38.56 -16.56
CA ASN A 735 -6.21 -37.64 -17.70
C ASN A 735 -7.40 -36.68 -17.61
N SER A 736 -7.58 -35.78 -18.59
CA SER A 736 -8.67 -34.81 -18.67
C SER A 736 -10.07 -35.40 -18.57
N GLU A 737 -10.28 -36.62 -19.09
CA GLU A 737 -11.61 -37.30 -19.08
C GLU A 737 -12.03 -37.71 -17.64
N LYS A 738 -11.12 -37.84 -16.71
CA LYS A 738 -11.34 -38.26 -15.32
C LYS A 738 -11.42 -37.12 -14.33
N LEU A 739 -11.41 -35.87 -14.80
CA LEU A 739 -11.51 -34.67 -13.93
C LEU A 739 -12.89 -34.61 -13.26
N LYS A 740 -12.89 -34.11 -12.02
CA LYS A 740 -14.07 -33.95 -11.18
C LYS A 740 -14.56 -32.49 -11.25
N LEU A 741 -15.83 -32.27 -10.93
CA LEU A 741 -16.33 -30.90 -10.73
C LEU A 741 -15.85 -30.35 -9.38
N SER A 742 -15.60 -29.03 -9.31
CA SER A 742 -15.27 -28.32 -8.07
C SER A 742 -16.38 -28.39 -7.02
N LYS A 743 -17.63 -28.40 -7.49
CA LYS A 743 -18.84 -28.53 -6.66
C LYS A 743 -19.81 -29.52 -7.29
N MET A 744 -20.62 -30.15 -6.45
CA MET A 744 -21.67 -31.09 -6.90
C MET A 744 -21.13 -32.32 -7.70
N ASN A 745 -19.92 -32.78 -7.39
CA ASN A 745 -19.33 -33.92 -8.11
C ASN A 745 -20.05 -35.26 -7.83
N MET A 746 -20.68 -35.42 -6.64
CA MET A 746 -21.57 -36.58 -6.29
C MET A 746 -20.98 -37.95 -6.69
N GLY A 747 -19.73 -38.20 -6.30
CA GLY A 747 -19.04 -39.45 -6.65
C GLY A 747 -18.70 -39.64 -8.14
N GLY A 748 -18.73 -38.56 -8.95
CA GLY A 748 -18.49 -38.55 -10.38
C GLY A 748 -19.76 -38.42 -11.25
N ALA A 749 -20.96 -38.57 -10.66
CA ALA A 749 -22.21 -38.38 -11.39
C ALA A 749 -22.37 -36.93 -11.89
N GLY A 750 -21.91 -35.94 -11.14
CA GLY A 750 -21.94 -34.53 -11.54
C GLY A 750 -21.13 -34.25 -12.79
N SER A 751 -19.89 -34.70 -12.84
CA SER A 751 -19.04 -34.51 -14.03
C SER A 751 -19.56 -35.27 -15.25
N TRP A 752 -20.11 -36.46 -15.07
CA TRP A 752 -20.78 -37.19 -16.14
C TRP A 752 -22.01 -36.44 -16.67
N MET A 753 -22.87 -35.95 -15.78
CA MET A 753 -24.05 -35.15 -16.13
C MET A 753 -23.65 -33.85 -16.85
N MET A 754 -22.62 -33.16 -16.40
CA MET A 754 -22.11 -31.94 -17.05
C MET A 754 -21.69 -32.23 -18.49
N ARG A 755 -20.90 -33.29 -18.72
CA ARG A 755 -20.44 -33.70 -20.04
C ARG A 755 -21.63 -34.09 -20.95
N LEU A 756 -22.66 -34.75 -20.40
CA LEU A 756 -23.87 -35.09 -21.12
C LEU A 756 -24.68 -33.87 -21.56
N ILE A 757 -24.84 -32.87 -20.64
CA ILE A 757 -25.50 -31.60 -20.93
C ILE A 757 -24.73 -30.82 -22.01
N MET A 758 -23.38 -30.72 -21.90
CA MET A 758 -22.56 -30.08 -22.91
C MET A 758 -22.76 -30.72 -24.29
N LYS A 759 -22.72 -32.05 -24.36
CA LYS A 759 -22.99 -32.79 -25.61
C LYS A 759 -24.39 -32.51 -26.18
N LYS A 760 -25.41 -32.51 -25.31
CA LYS A 760 -26.81 -32.21 -25.72
C LYS A 760 -26.98 -30.80 -26.23
N LYS A 761 -26.28 -29.83 -25.60
CA LYS A 761 -26.31 -28.40 -25.98
C LYS A 761 -25.31 -28.02 -27.06
N ARG A 762 -24.55 -28.99 -27.61
CA ARG A 762 -23.48 -28.77 -28.61
C ARG A 762 -22.40 -27.78 -28.12
N ILE A 763 -22.07 -27.87 -26.85
CA ILE A 763 -20.94 -27.13 -26.24
C ILE A 763 -19.70 -28.01 -26.35
N ASP A 764 -18.57 -27.42 -26.77
CA ASP A 764 -17.31 -28.14 -26.93
C ASP A 764 -16.86 -28.80 -25.62
N SER A 765 -16.39 -30.02 -25.73
CA SER A 765 -15.78 -30.73 -24.58
C SER A 765 -14.41 -30.12 -24.24
N LEU A 766 -13.90 -30.40 -23.03
CA LEU A 766 -12.58 -29.99 -22.65
C LEU A 766 -11.51 -30.44 -23.63
N GLU A 767 -11.63 -31.66 -24.10
CA GLU A 767 -10.72 -32.30 -25.06
C GLU A 767 -10.76 -31.60 -26.44
N SER A 768 -11.97 -31.18 -26.89
CA SER A 768 -12.13 -30.35 -28.10
C SER A 768 -11.49 -28.97 -27.94
N LEU A 769 -11.70 -28.32 -26.80
CA LEU A 769 -11.08 -27.02 -26.49
C LEU A 769 -9.55 -27.11 -26.39
N MET A 770 -9.02 -28.20 -25.86
CA MET A 770 -7.58 -28.46 -25.81
C MET A 770 -6.99 -28.65 -27.21
N ALA A 771 -7.68 -29.37 -28.10
CA ALA A 771 -7.28 -29.52 -29.50
C ALA A 771 -7.28 -28.16 -30.22
N GLN A 772 -8.34 -27.37 -30.06
CA GLN A 772 -8.40 -25.99 -30.58
C GLN A 772 -7.27 -25.12 -30.06
N ALA A 773 -6.89 -25.24 -28.77
CA ALA A 773 -5.79 -24.50 -28.20
C ALA A 773 -4.45 -24.83 -28.88
N VAL A 774 -4.23 -26.10 -29.23
CA VAL A 774 -3.05 -26.53 -29.99
C VAL A 774 -3.08 -25.94 -31.41
N GLU A 775 -4.23 -26.02 -32.09
CA GLU A 775 -4.42 -25.48 -33.46
C GLU A 775 -4.25 -23.95 -33.47
N ASN A 776 -4.72 -23.25 -32.44
CA ASN A 776 -4.57 -21.79 -32.27
C ASN A 776 -3.15 -21.36 -31.84
N GLY A 777 -2.21 -22.28 -31.70
CA GLY A 777 -0.83 -21.99 -31.34
C GLY A 777 -0.64 -21.48 -29.89
N ILE A 778 -1.56 -21.84 -28.99
CA ILE A 778 -1.43 -21.49 -27.57
C ILE A 778 -0.26 -22.25 -26.96
N GLU A 779 0.69 -21.52 -26.38
CA GLU A 779 1.85 -22.08 -25.70
C GLU A 779 1.42 -22.70 -24.36
N MET A 780 1.64 -24.00 -24.18
CA MET A 780 1.37 -24.70 -22.93
C MET A 780 2.67 -25.07 -22.24
N ILE A 781 2.85 -24.59 -21.00
CA ILE A 781 4.07 -24.79 -20.19
C ILE A 781 3.72 -25.62 -18.96
N ALA A 782 4.43 -26.72 -18.72
CA ALA A 782 4.34 -27.51 -17.49
C ALA A 782 5.45 -27.13 -16.51
N CYS A 783 5.07 -26.86 -15.26
CA CYS A 783 6.00 -26.53 -14.18
C CYS A 783 6.82 -27.76 -13.75
N THR A 784 8.15 -27.72 -13.98
CA THR A 784 9.06 -28.85 -13.67
C THR A 784 9.10 -29.16 -12.18
N MET A 785 9.14 -28.16 -11.30
CA MET A 785 9.10 -28.35 -9.84
C MET A 785 7.82 -29.10 -9.41
N SER A 786 6.67 -28.71 -9.93
CA SER A 786 5.41 -29.39 -9.62
C SER A 786 5.35 -30.80 -10.19
N MET A 787 5.95 -31.03 -11.37
CA MET A 787 6.08 -32.36 -11.95
C MET A 787 6.86 -33.32 -11.05
N ASP A 788 7.97 -32.84 -10.51
CA ASP A 788 8.83 -33.66 -9.63
C ASP A 788 8.15 -33.93 -8.28
N VAL A 789 7.53 -32.93 -7.67
CA VAL A 789 6.77 -33.09 -6.40
C VAL A 789 5.64 -34.08 -6.56
N MET A 790 4.92 -34.06 -7.68
CA MET A 790 3.74 -34.91 -7.94
C MET A 790 4.10 -36.23 -8.65
N GLY A 791 5.36 -36.45 -8.95
CA GLY A 791 5.83 -37.63 -9.68
C GLY A 791 5.25 -37.78 -11.10
N VAL A 792 4.98 -36.63 -11.78
CA VAL A 792 4.51 -36.61 -13.17
C VAL A 792 5.72 -36.57 -14.10
N LYS A 793 5.80 -37.47 -15.06
CA LYS A 793 6.89 -37.52 -16.06
C LYS A 793 6.46 -36.84 -17.35
N LYS A 794 7.45 -36.32 -18.10
CA LYS A 794 7.21 -35.61 -19.36
C LYS A 794 6.43 -36.47 -20.37
N GLU A 795 6.72 -37.76 -20.42
CA GLU A 795 6.11 -38.72 -21.29
C GLU A 795 4.59 -38.88 -21.03
N GLU A 796 4.14 -38.53 -19.82
CA GLU A 796 2.71 -38.57 -19.44
C GLU A 796 1.94 -37.35 -19.91
N LEU A 797 2.63 -36.27 -20.32
CA LEU A 797 2.01 -35.03 -20.79
C LEU A 797 1.84 -35.02 -22.31
N MET A 798 0.93 -34.18 -22.81
CA MET A 798 0.73 -33.94 -24.24
C MET A 798 2.04 -33.54 -24.93
N ASP A 799 2.20 -33.94 -26.19
CA ASP A 799 3.47 -33.79 -26.91
C ASP A 799 3.88 -32.33 -27.18
N ASN A 800 2.90 -31.43 -27.28
CA ASN A 800 3.09 -29.98 -27.49
C ASN A 800 3.37 -29.19 -26.24
N VAL A 801 3.43 -29.80 -25.04
CA VAL A 801 3.70 -29.16 -23.80
C VAL A 801 5.21 -28.90 -23.61
N VAL A 802 5.56 -27.67 -23.30
CA VAL A 802 6.91 -27.22 -23.04
C VAL A 802 7.21 -27.32 -21.55
N LEU A 803 8.41 -27.79 -21.16
CA LEU A 803 8.81 -27.74 -19.75
C LEU A 803 9.40 -26.36 -19.42
N GLY A 804 9.03 -25.81 -18.28
CA GLY A 804 9.54 -24.50 -17.82
C GLY A 804 9.34 -24.32 -16.31
N GLY A 805 10.06 -23.35 -15.75
CA GLY A 805 9.92 -22.94 -14.35
C GLY A 805 9.27 -21.55 -14.22
N VAL A 806 9.39 -20.97 -13.03
CA VAL A 806 8.80 -19.66 -12.70
C VAL A 806 9.39 -18.55 -13.58
N ALA A 807 10.70 -18.57 -13.87
CA ALA A 807 11.34 -17.54 -14.69
C ALA A 807 10.83 -17.56 -16.14
N THR A 808 10.58 -18.75 -16.69
CA THR A 808 9.98 -18.92 -18.03
C THR A 808 8.55 -18.34 -18.09
N TYR A 809 7.76 -18.55 -17.03
CA TYR A 809 6.43 -17.96 -16.94
C TYR A 809 6.50 -16.42 -16.80
N LEU A 810 7.37 -15.90 -15.93
CA LEU A 810 7.50 -14.45 -15.69
C LEU A 810 7.91 -13.71 -16.97
N GLU A 811 8.81 -14.25 -17.77
CA GLU A 811 9.18 -13.68 -19.08
C GLU A 811 7.93 -13.51 -19.99
N ARG A 812 7.02 -14.49 -19.99
CA ARG A 812 5.78 -14.40 -20.78
C ARG A 812 4.78 -13.44 -20.16
N ALA A 813 4.76 -13.33 -18.83
CA ALA A 813 3.87 -12.46 -18.09
C ALA A 813 4.24 -10.97 -18.20
N GLU A 814 5.54 -10.65 -18.34
CA GLU A 814 6.01 -9.27 -18.57
C GLU A 814 5.54 -8.71 -19.91
N ASP A 815 5.43 -9.54 -20.94
CA ASP A 815 4.92 -9.16 -22.26
C ASP A 815 3.37 -9.26 -22.36
N ALA A 816 2.67 -9.51 -21.25
CA ALA A 816 1.24 -9.72 -21.23
C ALA A 816 0.51 -8.62 -20.46
N ASN A 817 -0.59 -8.11 -21.04
CA ASN A 817 -1.46 -7.13 -20.37
C ASN A 817 -2.62 -7.78 -19.58
N VAL A 818 -2.78 -9.10 -19.67
CA VAL A 818 -3.72 -9.90 -18.86
C VAL A 818 -3.02 -11.13 -18.30
N ASN A 819 -2.99 -11.24 -16.99
CA ASN A 819 -2.45 -12.37 -16.26
C ASN A 819 -3.55 -12.95 -15.36
N LEU A 820 -3.98 -14.20 -15.63
CA LEU A 820 -5.04 -14.86 -14.88
C LEU A 820 -4.51 -16.06 -14.10
N PHE A 821 -5.08 -16.29 -12.91
CA PHE A 821 -4.82 -17.47 -12.08
C PHE A 821 -6.13 -18.22 -11.87
N ILE A 822 -6.23 -19.51 -12.32
CA ILE A 822 -7.44 -20.32 -12.33
C ILE A 822 -7.22 -21.69 -11.65
#